data_6203c23ca0759b4e05021d70165de8a4
#
_entry.id   6203c23ca0759b4e05021d70165de8a4
#
_cell.length_a   1.000
_cell.length_b   1.000
_cell.length_c   1.000
_cell.angle_alpha   90.00
_cell.angle_beta   90.00
_cell.angle_gamma   90.00
#
_symmetry.space_group_name_H-M   'P 1'
#
loop_
_entity.id
_entity.type
_entity.pdbx_description
1 polymer ?
#
loop_
_entity_poly.entity_id
_entity_poly.type
_entity_poly.pdbx_seq_one_letter_code
_entity_poly.pdbx_strand_id
1 'polypeptide(L)'
;MIGETISHYRILDPLGSGGMGQVFRAEDTRLGRQVALKFLSADLARDPAALERFQREARAASSLNHPAICTIYDVGEHNGRPYLVMEVLEGQTLRERIGGRPMATDALLDFGAQIADALDAAHARGIMHRDIKPANIFITSRGQAKILDFGLAKQAATRRIGEAVGAGNSVTQPTTDNLFLTSPGSAIGTVAYMSPEQARGEELDARTDLFSLGAVLYEMATGQAAFNGNTSAVIFDAILNRTPASPTSINPVLPAKLEEIIGKSLEKDRDLRYQTAAELRGDLKRLKRDTDSSRSPSGSTGAWAAAGSSANPGSGANAAQPTASHATPVPSSATTPASAPTQSGARRGVWIAAAVAILIAIGAVLAIAVHDRFGRHHGEAASFSQMMISPITSTGNIHSATISADGKWVAYVADEKGSHGIWIRQLATGSTAQVELGSPGEIEGLNFSLDGNYLYFVKRDESVGVGTLLQAPSLGGAPRQVIVDVDSPISFSPDGKRFVFVRQVSKTKTSKLIVANADGTGEEDLLVLTNPPHFSGNGPAWSPDGKRIAVADNPTGEFDKYAVEIMDLASKTKTRLGSVDWLAPDQMAWLPDGSAILFNARVARTSLNAQLFSLSYPDAEVRRVTNDLNFYNGTSITSDGSALASAQVTLTGSLWVANFGSSTSFSPPRQISSGISRADGISGIIWTPDGRIIYTYYTSGSIQLASAAPDGSNVHDIASGVVSPSWLSSCGDGRHFVFTMGRGKDSSSIWRADIDGSNLAQLSSGTTSVHPNCSPDGKFVIYAEVSGDSIHLMRVGIDGGAPAKISKEELFAPVISPDGTSLACAYQPEPDKRPKLAIVGLDGGEIRNVYDLPQETQGVFGGDGGQKLAWTKDGRAVLYPVDKDGVVSLWAQPVGPQGSTSAAAKQVMNLGPDFQWGAYTLSPDGKQIIYAHGRAVTDAVLISHFH
;
A
#
# COMPACT_ATOMS: atom_id res chain seq x y z
N MET A 1 18.38 -19.75 35.16
CA MET A 1 18.89 -18.94 34.06
C MET A 1 20.25 -18.28 34.37
N ILE A 2 20.58 -17.86 35.62
CA ILE A 2 21.91 -17.32 35.92
C ILE A 2 22.98 -18.38 35.69
N GLY A 3 24.05 -18.07 34.98
CA GLY A 3 25.12 -18.98 34.58
C GLY A 3 24.83 -19.86 33.37
N GLU A 4 23.59 -19.86 32.87
CA GLU A 4 23.18 -20.59 31.67
C GLU A 4 23.65 -19.84 30.39
N THR A 5 24.05 -20.61 29.38
CA THR A 5 24.45 -20.04 28.09
C THR A 5 23.33 -20.28 27.06
N ILE A 6 22.81 -19.18 26.52
CA ILE A 6 21.75 -19.14 25.52
C ILE A 6 22.36 -18.73 24.19
N SER A 7 22.44 -19.65 23.25
CA SER A 7 23.24 -19.50 22.03
C SER A 7 24.71 -19.22 22.40
N HIS A 8 25.20 -18.01 22.26
CA HIS A 8 26.55 -17.59 22.66
C HIS A 8 26.54 -16.46 23.72
N TYR A 9 25.38 -16.27 24.38
CA TYR A 9 25.19 -15.28 25.42
C TYR A 9 25.14 -15.98 26.79
N ARG A 10 26.11 -15.73 27.64
CA ARG A 10 26.18 -16.25 29.00
C ARG A 10 25.48 -15.31 29.95
N ILE A 11 24.38 -15.74 30.59
CA ILE A 11 23.62 -14.93 31.55
C ILE A 11 24.44 -14.69 32.82
N LEU A 12 24.59 -13.43 33.23
CA LEU A 12 25.34 -13.00 34.39
C LEU A 12 24.41 -12.70 35.57
N ASP A 13 23.57 -11.72 35.45
CA ASP A 13 22.66 -11.30 36.51
C ASP A 13 21.36 -10.67 35.96
N PRO A 14 20.25 -10.60 36.77
CA PRO A 14 19.03 -9.95 36.35
C PRO A 14 19.18 -8.42 36.41
N LEU A 15 18.73 -7.74 35.36
CA LEU A 15 18.67 -6.26 35.31
C LEU A 15 17.28 -5.74 35.69
N GLY A 16 16.21 -6.52 35.50
CA GLY A 16 14.86 -6.12 35.83
C GLY A 16 13.80 -7.10 35.36
N SER A 17 12.59 -6.96 35.90
CA SER A 17 11.40 -7.68 35.45
C SER A 17 10.22 -6.73 35.34
N GLY A 18 9.39 -6.86 34.32
CA GLY A 18 8.21 -6.02 34.08
C GLY A 18 7.12 -6.77 33.31
N GLY A 19 6.00 -6.12 33.05
CA GLY A 19 4.85 -6.72 32.38
C GLY A 19 5.12 -7.29 30.97
N MET A 20 6.26 -6.95 30.34
CA MET A 20 6.67 -7.45 29.03
C MET A 20 7.75 -8.53 29.08
N GLY A 21 8.22 -8.94 30.29
CA GLY A 21 9.21 -10.00 30.41
C GLY A 21 10.33 -9.71 31.40
N GLN A 22 11.36 -10.54 31.36
CA GLN A 22 12.55 -10.48 32.23
C GLN A 22 13.75 -10.01 31.42
N VAL A 23 14.56 -9.13 31.99
CA VAL A 23 15.78 -8.61 31.37
C VAL A 23 16.99 -9.05 32.21
N PHE A 24 17.98 -9.64 31.55
CA PHE A 24 19.22 -10.11 32.15
C PHE A 24 20.43 -9.43 31.52
N ARG A 25 21.45 -9.19 32.30
CA ARG A 25 22.79 -8.90 31.81
C ARG A 25 23.42 -10.20 31.36
N ALA A 26 24.05 -10.21 30.20
CA ALA A 26 24.76 -11.37 29.69
C ALA A 26 26.07 -10.95 29.02
N GLU A 27 26.98 -11.91 28.88
CA GLU A 27 28.21 -11.75 28.15
C GLU A 27 28.08 -12.42 26.76
N ASP A 28 28.26 -11.64 25.70
CA ASP A 28 28.46 -12.15 24.36
C ASP A 28 29.86 -12.80 24.29
N THR A 29 29.90 -14.13 24.35
CA THR A 29 31.16 -14.88 24.43
C THR A 29 31.96 -14.89 23.13
N ARG A 30 31.34 -14.46 21.99
CA ARG A 30 32.00 -14.32 20.69
C ARG A 30 32.71 -12.99 20.56
N LEU A 31 32.07 -11.92 21.07
CA LEU A 31 32.61 -10.56 20.92
C LEU A 31 33.23 -10.00 22.22
N GLY A 32 33.13 -10.74 23.33
CA GLY A 32 33.70 -10.34 24.62
C GLY A 32 33.08 -9.06 25.23
N ARG A 33 31.78 -8.80 24.93
CA ARG A 33 31.07 -7.59 25.41
C ARG A 33 29.86 -7.95 26.25
N GLN A 34 29.45 -7.03 27.14
CA GLN A 34 28.20 -7.16 27.87
C GLN A 34 27.01 -6.71 27.03
N VAL A 35 25.90 -7.44 27.13
CA VAL A 35 24.64 -7.21 26.45
C VAL A 35 23.47 -7.38 27.42
N ALA A 36 22.32 -6.77 27.11
CA ALA A 36 21.08 -7.00 27.81
C ALA A 36 20.20 -7.99 27.02
N LEU A 37 19.81 -9.11 27.62
CA LEU A 37 18.88 -10.08 27.07
C LEU A 37 17.49 -9.86 27.67
N LYS A 38 16.52 -9.48 26.85
CA LYS A 38 15.13 -9.31 27.23
C LYS A 38 14.30 -10.48 26.71
N PHE A 39 13.81 -11.34 27.62
CA PHE A 39 12.89 -12.43 27.30
C PHE A 39 11.46 -11.91 27.28
N LEU A 40 10.70 -12.29 26.27
CA LEU A 40 9.27 -12.01 26.22
C LEU A 40 8.48 -12.89 27.20
N SER A 41 7.31 -12.42 27.62
CA SER A 41 6.39 -13.19 28.44
C SER A 41 5.96 -14.48 27.73
N ALA A 42 5.73 -15.55 28.52
CA ALA A 42 5.33 -16.84 27.99
C ALA A 42 3.98 -16.79 27.23
N ASP A 43 3.14 -15.82 27.54
CA ASP A 43 1.84 -15.64 26.88
C ASP A 43 1.97 -15.07 25.48
N LEU A 44 2.94 -14.17 25.25
CA LEU A 44 3.25 -13.64 23.92
C LEU A 44 3.93 -14.71 23.03
N ALA A 45 4.67 -15.63 23.65
CA ALA A 45 5.31 -16.74 22.95
C ALA A 45 4.32 -17.79 22.43
N ARG A 46 3.09 -17.83 22.95
CA ARG A 46 2.03 -18.76 22.52
C ARG A 46 1.20 -18.25 21.34
N ASP A 47 1.32 -16.97 20.97
CA ASP A 47 0.61 -16.39 19.83
C ASP A 47 1.58 -16.22 18.63
N PRO A 48 1.51 -17.09 17.61
CA PRO A 48 2.40 -17.04 16.45
C PRO A 48 2.36 -15.69 15.70
N ALA A 49 1.18 -15.07 15.63
CA ALA A 49 1.01 -13.79 14.95
C ALA A 49 1.64 -12.63 15.75
N ALA A 50 1.62 -12.71 17.08
CA ALA A 50 2.32 -11.75 17.95
C ALA A 50 3.84 -11.92 17.88
N LEU A 51 4.31 -13.17 17.78
CA LEU A 51 5.74 -13.50 17.63
C LEU A 51 6.30 -12.97 16.30
N GLU A 52 5.60 -13.21 15.20
CA GLU A 52 6.03 -12.72 13.87
C GLU A 52 6.07 -11.19 13.82
N ARG A 53 5.06 -10.51 14.37
CA ARG A 53 5.05 -9.05 14.50
C ARG A 53 6.22 -8.55 15.33
N PHE A 54 6.47 -9.17 16.48
CA PHE A 54 7.62 -8.84 17.33
C PHE A 54 8.95 -8.95 16.57
N GLN A 55 9.17 -10.04 15.83
CA GLN A 55 10.38 -10.24 15.04
C GLN A 55 10.52 -9.18 13.94
N ARG A 56 9.42 -8.81 13.28
CA ARG A 56 9.40 -7.77 12.25
C ARG A 56 9.71 -6.39 12.83
N GLU A 57 9.06 -6.02 13.94
CA GLU A 57 9.27 -4.73 14.59
C GLU A 57 10.67 -4.63 15.21
N ALA A 58 11.18 -5.72 15.80
CA ALA A 58 12.56 -5.76 16.31
C ALA A 58 13.59 -5.62 15.19
N ARG A 59 13.36 -6.23 14.00
CA ARG A 59 14.20 -6.03 12.82
C ARG A 59 14.14 -4.59 12.31
N ALA A 60 12.95 -3.98 12.26
CA ALA A 60 12.82 -2.58 11.88
C ALA A 60 13.58 -1.67 12.86
N ALA A 61 13.40 -1.86 14.16
CA ALA A 61 14.09 -1.09 15.19
C ALA A 61 15.61 -1.31 15.20
N SER A 62 16.10 -2.52 14.84
CA SER A 62 17.55 -2.79 14.75
C SER A 62 18.24 -2.01 13.63
N SER A 63 17.50 -1.52 12.63
CA SER A 63 18.02 -0.65 11.58
C SER A 63 18.31 0.78 12.05
N LEU A 64 17.80 1.18 13.23
CA LEU A 64 18.00 2.50 13.79
C LEU A 64 19.36 2.58 14.50
N ASN A 65 20.28 3.38 13.97
CA ASN A 65 21.54 3.71 14.61
C ASN A 65 21.53 5.18 14.98
N HIS A 66 21.24 5.50 16.26
CA HIS A 66 21.14 6.86 16.75
C HIS A 66 21.60 6.93 18.22
N PRO A 67 22.37 7.95 18.65
CA PRO A 67 22.90 8.02 20.03
C PRO A 67 21.80 8.04 21.10
N ALA A 68 20.61 8.54 20.79
CA ALA A 68 19.48 8.60 21.72
C ALA A 68 18.44 7.47 21.49
N ILE A 69 18.81 6.39 20.79
CA ILE A 69 18.01 5.14 20.64
C ILE A 69 18.84 3.98 21.20
N CYS A 70 18.20 3.08 21.95
CA CYS A 70 18.85 1.86 22.43
C CYS A 70 19.13 0.91 21.25
N THR A 71 20.39 0.51 21.09
CA THR A 71 20.81 -0.35 19.97
C THR A 71 20.35 -1.79 20.19
N ILE A 72 19.66 -2.37 19.22
CA ILE A 72 19.32 -3.80 19.18
C ILE A 72 20.43 -4.50 18.39
N TYR A 73 20.99 -5.55 18.98
CA TYR A 73 22.10 -6.31 18.39
C TYR A 73 21.63 -7.59 17.71
N ASP A 74 20.64 -8.29 18.32
CA ASP A 74 20.20 -9.58 17.81
C ASP A 74 18.79 -9.93 18.31
N VAL A 75 18.15 -10.90 17.64
CA VAL A 75 16.85 -11.48 18.01
C VAL A 75 16.97 -12.99 17.92
N GLY A 76 16.58 -13.71 18.97
CA GLY A 76 16.67 -15.15 19.00
C GLY A 76 15.51 -15.80 19.74
N GLU A 77 15.56 -17.15 19.80
CA GLU A 77 14.60 -17.97 20.54
C GLU A 77 15.37 -19.01 21.37
N HIS A 78 14.90 -19.26 22.59
CA HIS A 78 15.44 -20.30 23.46
C HIS A 78 14.30 -21.01 24.18
N ASN A 79 14.19 -22.33 24.01
CA ASN A 79 13.13 -23.17 24.59
C ASN A 79 11.71 -22.65 24.30
N GLY A 80 11.43 -22.21 23.06
CA GLY A 80 10.14 -21.67 22.68
C GLY A 80 9.88 -20.26 23.24
N ARG A 81 10.87 -19.58 23.82
CA ARG A 81 10.76 -18.20 24.32
C ARG A 81 11.63 -17.26 23.50
N PRO A 82 11.04 -16.32 22.79
CA PRO A 82 11.81 -15.33 22.04
C PRO A 82 12.51 -14.34 22.98
N TYR A 83 13.72 -13.93 22.58
CA TYR A 83 14.50 -12.93 23.29
C TYR A 83 15.09 -11.90 22.34
N LEU A 84 15.34 -10.71 22.90
CA LEU A 84 15.98 -9.58 22.24
C LEU A 84 17.33 -9.31 22.90
N VAL A 85 18.36 -9.13 22.10
CA VAL A 85 19.69 -8.75 22.57
C VAL A 85 19.92 -7.27 22.29
N MET A 86 20.22 -6.50 23.32
CA MET A 86 20.38 -5.05 23.19
C MET A 86 21.56 -4.50 23.98
N GLU A 87 21.85 -3.24 23.79
CA GLU A 87 22.84 -2.46 24.49
C GLU A 87 22.57 -2.46 26.00
N VAL A 88 23.58 -2.75 26.82
CA VAL A 88 23.50 -2.56 28.28
C VAL A 88 23.64 -1.08 28.61
N LEU A 89 22.69 -0.54 29.34
CA LEU A 89 22.66 0.85 29.75
C LEU A 89 22.90 0.96 31.27
N GLU A 90 23.77 1.89 31.67
CA GLU A 90 24.00 2.24 33.05
C GLU A 90 23.33 3.58 33.39
N GLY A 91 22.45 3.61 34.39
CA GLY A 91 21.67 4.80 34.75
C GLY A 91 20.32 4.43 35.34
N GLN A 92 19.28 5.21 35.00
CA GLN A 92 17.93 5.03 35.53
C GLN A 92 16.90 5.45 34.48
N THR A 93 15.65 4.98 34.63
CA THR A 93 14.55 5.43 33.75
C THR A 93 14.19 6.90 34.01
N LEU A 94 13.63 7.58 33.00
CA LEU A 94 13.13 8.95 33.19
C LEU A 94 12.00 9.00 34.23
N ARG A 95 11.21 7.94 34.40
CA ARG A 95 10.21 7.82 35.46
C ARG A 95 10.83 7.89 36.86
N GLU A 96 11.90 7.16 37.10
CA GLU A 96 12.64 7.19 38.34
C GLU A 96 13.32 8.55 38.58
N ARG A 97 13.82 9.15 37.49
CA ARG A 97 14.45 10.47 37.49
C ARG A 97 13.51 11.61 37.84
N ILE A 98 12.25 11.58 37.36
CA ILE A 98 11.18 12.54 37.70
C ILE A 98 10.78 12.36 39.18
N GLY A 99 10.48 11.12 39.58
CA GLY A 99 10.17 10.78 40.96
C GLY A 99 9.03 11.62 41.58
N GLY A 100 8.05 12.05 40.75
CA GLY A 100 6.94 12.88 41.20
C GLY A 100 7.28 14.34 41.51
N ARG A 101 8.43 14.86 41.07
CA ARG A 101 8.89 16.25 41.29
C ARG A 101 9.27 16.91 39.96
N PRO A 102 9.02 18.22 39.80
CA PRO A 102 9.47 18.95 38.62
C PRO A 102 10.99 18.84 38.42
N MET A 103 11.43 18.67 37.20
CA MET A 103 12.84 18.67 36.82
C MET A 103 13.35 20.10 36.61
N ALA A 104 14.66 20.28 36.76
CA ALA A 104 15.31 21.55 36.38
C ALA A 104 15.08 21.83 34.88
N THR A 105 14.71 23.04 34.52
CA THR A 105 14.36 23.46 33.15
C THR A 105 15.45 23.11 32.13
N ASP A 106 16.73 23.30 32.49
CA ASP A 106 17.85 23.01 31.58
C ASP A 106 17.94 21.52 31.24
N ALA A 107 17.76 20.64 32.26
CA ALA A 107 17.77 19.20 32.06
C ALA A 107 16.53 18.73 31.27
N LEU A 108 15.36 19.35 31.52
CA LEU A 108 14.14 19.10 30.76
C LEU A 108 14.32 19.42 29.26
N LEU A 109 14.86 20.61 28.97
CA LEU A 109 15.10 21.06 27.58
C LEU A 109 16.13 20.18 26.87
N ASP A 110 17.18 19.75 27.59
CA ASP A 110 18.20 18.84 27.05
C ASP A 110 17.65 17.49 26.72
N PHE A 111 16.94 16.84 27.65
CA PHE A 111 16.38 15.53 27.41
C PHE A 111 15.25 15.58 26.37
N GLY A 112 14.39 16.60 26.44
CA GLY A 112 13.33 16.80 25.45
C GLY A 112 13.88 16.94 24.03
N ALA A 113 14.95 17.71 23.85
CA ALA A 113 15.59 17.87 22.53
C ALA A 113 16.26 16.59 22.03
N GLN A 114 16.89 15.78 22.94
CA GLN A 114 17.48 14.49 22.56
C GLN A 114 16.42 13.46 22.18
N ILE A 115 15.30 13.41 22.90
CA ILE A 115 14.18 12.51 22.59
C ILE A 115 13.53 12.89 21.24
N ALA A 116 13.31 14.19 21.02
CA ALA A 116 12.78 14.67 19.74
C ALA A 116 13.72 14.38 18.56
N ASP A 117 15.05 14.44 18.77
CA ASP A 117 16.07 14.06 17.77
C ASP A 117 16.00 12.57 17.40
N ALA A 118 15.79 11.72 18.42
CA ALA A 118 15.61 10.27 18.23
C ALA A 118 14.33 9.94 17.48
N LEU A 119 13.23 10.62 17.81
CA LEU A 119 11.95 10.44 17.11
C LEU A 119 12.05 10.92 15.66
N ASP A 120 12.72 12.04 15.39
CA ASP A 120 12.96 12.56 14.04
C ASP A 120 13.69 11.52 13.17
N ALA A 121 14.76 10.93 13.73
CA ALA A 121 15.54 9.89 13.06
C ALA A 121 14.72 8.60 12.79
N ALA A 122 13.81 8.23 13.70
CA ALA A 122 12.93 7.06 13.53
C ALA A 122 11.82 7.35 12.51
N HIS A 123 11.16 8.53 12.60
CA HIS A 123 10.09 8.95 11.71
C HIS A 123 10.57 9.13 10.28
N ALA A 124 11.78 9.63 10.05
CA ALA A 124 12.41 9.70 8.73
C ALA A 124 12.58 8.34 8.05
N ARG A 125 12.51 7.23 8.81
CA ARG A 125 12.54 5.84 8.32
C ARG A 125 11.17 5.17 8.37
N GLY A 126 10.10 5.93 8.59
CA GLY A 126 8.73 5.40 8.69
C GLY A 126 8.47 4.58 9.96
N ILE A 127 9.34 4.67 10.99
CA ILE A 127 9.22 3.91 12.24
C ILE A 127 8.62 4.82 13.31
N MET A 128 7.42 4.48 13.79
CA MET A 128 6.75 5.14 14.90
C MET A 128 6.95 4.33 16.19
N HIS A 129 7.12 5.02 17.31
CA HIS A 129 7.32 4.35 18.60
C HIS A 129 6.02 3.85 19.24
N ARG A 130 4.95 4.64 19.21
CA ARG A 130 3.57 4.32 19.67
C ARG A 130 3.40 4.08 21.18
N ASP A 131 4.46 4.12 21.97
CA ASP A 131 4.44 3.91 23.44
C ASP A 131 5.50 4.79 24.13
N ILE A 132 5.61 6.07 23.73
CA ILE A 132 6.47 7.05 24.39
C ILE A 132 5.90 7.36 25.76
N LYS A 133 6.70 7.06 26.80
CA LYS A 133 6.39 7.32 28.22
C LYS A 133 7.68 7.34 29.04
N PRO A 134 7.70 7.93 30.24
CA PRO A 134 8.92 8.02 31.05
C PRO A 134 9.59 6.68 31.40
N ALA A 135 8.82 5.58 31.47
CA ALA A 135 9.35 4.24 31.71
C ALA A 135 10.14 3.66 30.52
N ASN A 136 9.86 4.14 29.30
CA ASN A 136 10.52 3.71 28.05
C ASN A 136 11.64 4.68 27.60
N ILE A 137 12.00 5.64 28.46
CA ILE A 137 13.10 6.56 28.25
C ILE A 137 14.12 6.34 29.36
N PHE A 138 15.37 6.08 29.00
CA PHE A 138 16.45 5.81 29.93
C PHE A 138 17.46 6.97 29.95
N ILE A 139 17.83 7.42 31.11
CA ILE A 139 18.84 8.46 31.29
C ILE A 139 20.13 7.78 31.78
N THR A 140 21.13 7.80 30.90
CA THR A 140 22.43 7.17 31.22
C THR A 140 23.18 7.95 32.30
N SER A 141 24.15 7.30 32.95
CA SER A 141 25.05 7.91 33.92
C SER A 141 25.83 9.13 33.35
N ARG A 142 25.95 9.20 32.03
CA ARG A 142 26.58 10.33 31.29
C ARG A 142 25.62 11.48 30.93
N GLY A 143 24.34 11.41 31.35
CA GLY A 143 23.33 12.43 31.08
C GLY A 143 22.79 12.39 29.64
N GLN A 144 22.81 11.23 28.98
CA GLN A 144 22.18 11.03 27.65
C GLN A 144 20.84 10.35 27.80
N ALA A 145 19.81 10.86 27.11
CA ALA A 145 18.54 10.19 26.99
C ALA A 145 18.61 9.11 25.90
N LYS A 146 18.06 7.92 26.17
CA LYS A 146 17.91 6.84 25.19
C LYS A 146 16.48 6.30 25.20
N ILE A 147 15.85 6.23 24.05
CA ILE A 147 14.52 5.60 23.86
C ILE A 147 14.71 4.09 23.84
N LEU A 148 13.91 3.39 24.64
CA LEU A 148 13.82 1.93 24.73
C LEU A 148 12.56 1.45 24.03
N ASP A 149 12.51 0.16 23.62
CA ASP A 149 11.28 -0.60 23.33
C ASP A 149 10.32 0.08 22.33
N PHE A 150 10.74 0.27 21.07
CA PHE A 150 9.83 0.66 19.99
C PHE A 150 8.67 -0.34 19.90
N GLY A 151 7.48 0.08 20.28
CA GLY A 151 6.12 -0.51 20.17
C GLY A 151 5.89 -2.01 20.11
N LEU A 152 6.87 -2.83 20.38
CA LEU A 152 7.01 -4.28 20.14
C LEU A 152 5.85 -5.19 20.62
N ALA A 153 4.81 -4.67 21.32
CA ALA A 153 3.83 -5.56 21.97
C ALA A 153 2.39 -5.02 22.09
N LYS A 154 2.04 -3.82 21.59
CA LYS A 154 0.78 -3.16 22.00
C LYS A 154 -0.43 -3.23 21.08
N GLN A 155 -0.32 -3.60 19.84
CA GLN A 155 -1.49 -3.67 18.93
C GLN A 155 -2.55 -4.71 19.35
N ALA A 156 -2.19 -5.74 20.13
CA ALA A 156 -3.13 -6.74 20.62
C ALA A 156 -3.99 -6.26 21.82
N ALA A 157 -3.49 -5.32 22.62
CA ALA A 157 -4.19 -4.85 23.84
C ALA A 157 -5.17 -3.70 23.53
N THR A 158 -4.83 -2.82 22.62
CA THR A 158 -5.64 -1.63 22.27
C THR A 158 -6.96 -2.03 21.60
N ARG A 159 -6.96 -3.10 20.81
CA ARG A 159 -8.16 -3.60 20.12
C ARG A 159 -9.23 -4.17 21.09
N ARG A 160 -8.80 -4.77 22.22
CA ARG A 160 -9.71 -5.30 23.25
C ARG A 160 -10.31 -4.23 24.17
N ILE A 161 -9.67 -3.08 24.28
CA ILE A 161 -10.16 -1.95 25.11
C ILE A 161 -11.23 -1.15 24.34
N GLY A 162 -11.11 -0.98 23.03
CA GLY A 162 -12.12 -0.35 22.17
C GLY A 162 -13.44 -1.11 22.14
N GLU A 163 -13.40 -2.44 22.16
CA GLU A 163 -14.60 -3.30 22.19
C GLU A 163 -15.33 -3.27 23.55
N ALA A 164 -14.63 -2.98 24.65
CA ALA A 164 -15.22 -2.91 25.99
C ALA A 164 -15.94 -1.57 26.28
N VAL A 165 -15.65 -0.50 25.53
CA VAL A 165 -16.25 0.82 25.73
C VAL A 165 -17.52 1.01 24.90
N GLY A 166 -17.73 0.22 23.82
CA GLY A 166 -18.89 0.27 22.93
C GLY A 166 -20.13 -0.49 23.42
N ALA A 167 -20.04 -1.34 24.46
CA ALA A 167 -21.15 -2.15 24.95
C ALA A 167 -21.79 -1.50 26.21
N GLY A 168 -22.69 -0.58 26.00
CA GLY A 168 -23.61 -0.09 27.02
C GLY A 168 -24.69 -1.11 27.35
N ASN A 169 -24.77 -1.50 28.63
CA ASN A 169 -25.88 -2.15 29.33
C ASN A 169 -26.27 -3.59 28.99
N SER A 170 -25.73 -4.55 29.78
CA SER A 170 -26.57 -5.52 30.49
C SER A 170 -25.76 -6.25 31.56
N VAL A 171 -26.29 -6.18 32.77
CA VAL A 171 -25.81 -6.85 34.01
C VAL A 171 -26.14 -8.32 33.91
N THR A 172 -25.13 -9.20 33.86
CA THR A 172 -25.18 -10.57 34.44
C THR A 172 -23.75 -11.10 34.70
N GLN A 173 -23.59 -11.76 35.80
CA GLN A 173 -22.44 -12.20 36.57
C GLN A 173 -21.19 -12.72 35.84
N PRO A 174 -20.00 -12.65 36.50
CA PRO A 174 -18.70 -12.93 35.91
C PRO A 174 -18.38 -14.41 35.93
N THR A 175 -18.04 -14.96 34.76
CA THR A 175 -17.28 -16.19 34.64
C THR A 175 -15.81 -15.87 34.35
N THR A 176 -14.96 -16.42 35.15
CA THR A 176 -13.51 -16.44 35.24
C THR A 176 -12.85 -16.64 33.89
N ASP A 177 -12.33 -15.51 33.25
CA ASP A 177 -11.18 -15.49 32.36
C ASP A 177 -10.57 -14.08 32.24
N ASN A 178 -10.36 -13.43 33.41
CA ASN A 178 -9.62 -12.16 33.53
C ASN A 178 -8.15 -12.43 33.88
N LEU A 179 -7.35 -12.95 32.95
CA LEU A 179 -5.94 -13.28 33.23
C LEU A 179 -4.93 -12.27 32.63
N PHE A 180 -5.35 -11.07 32.17
CA PHE A 180 -4.43 -10.02 31.68
C PHE A 180 -4.52 -8.66 32.37
N LEU A 181 -5.17 -8.60 33.53
CA LEU A 181 -5.20 -7.43 34.42
C LEU A 181 -4.51 -7.74 35.76
N THR A 182 -3.35 -8.34 35.75
CA THR A 182 -2.59 -8.60 36.97
C THR A 182 -1.62 -7.47 37.28
N SER A 183 -2.11 -6.45 37.83
CA SER A 183 -1.60 -5.60 38.94
C SER A 183 -2.37 -4.29 38.94
N PRO A 184 -3.15 -3.96 40.01
CA PRO A 184 -3.78 -2.65 40.15
C PRO A 184 -2.67 -1.60 40.31
N GLY A 185 -2.41 -0.80 39.28
CA GLY A 185 -1.40 0.25 39.26
C GLY A 185 -0.54 0.32 38.03
N SER A 186 -0.22 -0.79 37.30
CA SER A 186 0.65 -0.74 36.10
C SER A 186 -0.13 -0.46 34.81
N ALA A 187 -1.39 -0.86 34.71
CA ALA A 187 -2.23 -0.57 33.55
C ALA A 187 -2.70 0.89 33.49
N ILE A 188 -3.03 1.49 34.61
CA ILE A 188 -3.50 2.88 34.70
C ILE A 188 -2.41 3.86 34.30
N GLY A 189 -1.14 3.62 34.69
CA GLY A 189 0.00 4.49 34.37
C GLY A 189 0.42 4.51 32.89
N THR A 190 0.00 3.53 32.09
CA THR A 190 0.36 3.44 30.65
C THR A 190 -0.62 4.21 29.76
N VAL A 191 -1.88 4.33 30.14
CA VAL A 191 -2.93 5.02 29.35
C VAL A 191 -2.72 6.53 29.32
N ALA A 192 -2.12 7.11 30.35
CA ALA A 192 -1.99 8.58 30.53
C ALA A 192 -1.14 9.31 29.46
N TYR A 193 -0.39 8.58 28.63
CA TYR A 193 0.46 9.15 27.56
C TYR A 193 -0.05 8.83 26.15
N MET A 194 -1.21 8.17 26.02
CA MET A 194 -1.81 7.88 24.71
C MET A 194 -2.29 9.16 24.03
N SER A 195 -2.15 9.21 22.73
CA SER A 195 -2.74 10.29 21.93
C SER A 195 -4.26 10.12 21.76
N PRO A 196 -5.01 11.18 21.42
CA PRO A 196 -6.45 11.08 21.14
C PRO A 196 -6.78 10.05 20.07
N GLU A 197 -6.02 9.98 19.00
CA GLU A 197 -6.16 9.02 17.91
C GLU A 197 -5.90 7.58 18.37
N GLN A 198 -4.93 7.35 19.28
CA GLN A 198 -4.74 6.04 19.91
C GLN A 198 -5.93 5.65 20.80
N ALA A 199 -6.45 6.62 21.57
CA ALA A 199 -7.58 6.41 22.47
C ALA A 199 -8.89 6.10 21.69
N ARG A 200 -9.04 6.65 20.47
CA ARG A 200 -10.16 6.36 19.56
C ARG A 200 -9.94 5.12 18.69
N GLY A 201 -8.71 4.57 18.66
CA GLY A 201 -8.37 3.48 17.75
C GLY A 201 -8.24 3.91 16.27
N GLU A 202 -7.98 5.18 16.02
CA GLU A 202 -7.78 5.76 14.67
C GLU A 202 -6.42 5.36 14.09
N GLU A 203 -6.23 5.61 12.79
CA GLU A 203 -4.95 5.43 12.12
C GLU A 203 -3.90 6.37 12.72
N LEU A 204 -2.73 5.79 13.04
CA LEU A 204 -1.65 6.48 13.73
C LEU A 204 -0.61 6.96 12.72
N ASP A 205 -0.15 8.20 12.91
CA ASP A 205 1.00 8.77 12.22
C ASP A 205 2.07 9.27 13.21
N ALA A 206 3.16 9.85 12.70
CA ALA A 206 4.28 10.33 13.50
C ALA A 206 3.87 11.35 14.58
N ARG A 207 2.77 12.07 14.40
CA ARG A 207 2.24 13.07 15.34
C ARG A 207 1.69 12.46 16.64
N THR A 208 1.39 11.15 16.62
CA THR A 208 1.04 10.37 17.82
C THR A 208 2.20 10.38 18.84
N ASP A 209 3.43 10.14 18.38
CA ASP A 209 4.61 10.17 19.25
C ASP A 209 4.91 11.59 19.77
N LEU A 210 4.58 12.63 18.99
CA LEU A 210 4.73 14.03 19.39
C LEU A 210 3.75 14.43 20.50
N PHE A 211 2.52 13.93 20.45
CA PHE A 211 1.56 14.10 21.57
C PHE A 211 2.08 13.41 22.84
N SER A 212 2.51 12.14 22.71
CA SER A 212 3.06 11.39 23.84
C SER A 212 4.31 12.06 24.43
N LEU A 213 5.19 12.61 23.59
CA LEU A 213 6.33 13.41 24.05
C LEU A 213 5.87 14.70 24.76
N GLY A 214 4.82 15.36 24.26
CA GLY A 214 4.17 16.49 24.94
C GLY A 214 3.71 16.13 26.36
N ALA A 215 3.08 14.96 26.57
CA ALA A 215 2.67 14.47 27.86
C ALA A 215 3.87 14.15 28.79
N VAL A 216 4.97 13.63 28.22
CA VAL A 216 6.24 13.43 28.96
C VAL A 216 6.87 14.77 29.37
N LEU A 217 6.93 15.75 28.47
CA LEU A 217 7.44 17.09 28.77
C LEU A 217 6.62 17.79 29.85
N TYR A 218 5.28 17.61 29.83
CA TYR A 218 4.41 18.12 30.89
C TYR A 218 4.76 17.50 32.24
N GLU A 219 4.94 16.19 32.32
CA GLU A 219 5.30 15.52 33.57
C GLU A 219 6.71 15.91 34.06
N MET A 220 7.67 16.05 33.14
CA MET A 220 9.00 16.57 33.48
C MET A 220 8.93 18.01 34.04
N ALA A 221 8.04 18.83 33.55
CA ALA A 221 7.86 20.23 33.96
C ALA A 221 7.12 20.37 35.30
N THR A 222 6.16 19.48 35.59
CA THR A 222 5.24 19.62 36.73
C THR A 222 5.44 18.55 37.82
N GLY A 223 6.06 17.43 37.51
CA GLY A 223 6.12 16.24 38.33
C GLY A 223 4.82 15.42 38.35
N GLN A 224 3.81 15.80 37.54
CA GLN A 224 2.50 15.17 37.49
C GLN A 224 2.15 14.81 36.07
N ALA A 225 1.44 13.70 35.87
CA ALA A 225 0.97 13.32 34.53
C ALA A 225 -0.06 14.35 33.99
N ALA A 226 -0.01 14.64 32.69
CA ALA A 226 -0.91 15.60 32.04
C ALA A 226 -2.39 15.17 32.13
N PHE A 227 -2.64 13.88 32.08
CA PHE A 227 -3.99 13.30 32.15
C PHE A 227 -4.07 12.28 33.29
N ASN A 228 -4.84 12.58 34.33
CA ASN A 228 -5.01 11.79 35.54
C ASN A 228 -6.46 11.33 35.75
N GLY A 229 -6.66 10.15 36.34
CA GLY A 229 -7.97 9.63 36.71
C GLY A 229 -7.90 8.32 37.51
N ASN A 230 -8.95 8.06 38.29
CA ASN A 230 -9.03 6.85 39.13
C ASN A 230 -9.37 5.57 38.32
N THR A 231 -9.78 5.72 37.05
CA THR A 231 -10.07 4.62 36.15
C THR A 231 -9.54 4.94 34.75
N SER A 232 -9.28 3.93 33.93
CA SER A 232 -8.86 4.12 32.53
C SER A 232 -9.88 4.92 31.72
N ALA A 233 -11.18 4.76 31.99
CA ALA A 233 -12.26 5.52 31.31
C ALA A 233 -12.17 7.03 31.60
N VAL A 234 -11.87 7.43 32.85
CA VAL A 234 -11.69 8.84 33.22
C VAL A 234 -10.43 9.43 32.56
N ILE A 235 -9.36 8.63 32.43
CA ILE A 235 -8.14 9.06 31.73
C ILE A 235 -8.43 9.20 30.21
N PHE A 236 -9.15 8.27 29.59
CA PHE A 236 -9.56 8.41 28.18
C PHE A 236 -10.42 9.65 27.95
N ASP A 237 -11.41 9.91 28.80
CA ASP A 237 -12.20 11.15 28.73
C ASP A 237 -11.29 12.40 28.81
N ALA A 238 -10.32 12.40 29.73
CA ALA A 238 -9.37 13.52 29.86
C ALA A 238 -8.49 13.67 28.61
N ILE A 239 -8.01 12.59 28.02
CA ILE A 239 -7.22 12.61 26.79
C ILE A 239 -8.04 13.15 25.61
N LEU A 240 -9.30 12.74 25.50
CA LEU A 240 -10.17 13.08 24.37
C LEU A 240 -10.75 14.50 24.47
N ASN A 241 -11.18 14.91 25.70
CA ASN A 241 -12.07 16.03 25.86
C ASN A 241 -11.56 17.16 26.78
N ARG A 242 -10.48 16.93 27.57
CA ARG A 242 -10.02 17.93 28.56
C ARG A 242 -8.62 18.47 28.22
N THR A 243 -8.44 19.76 28.43
CA THR A 243 -7.13 20.40 28.44
C THR A 243 -6.48 20.21 29.82
N PRO A 244 -5.21 19.77 29.92
CA PRO A 244 -4.54 19.67 31.20
C PRO A 244 -4.36 21.05 31.86
N ALA A 245 -4.17 21.08 33.17
CA ALA A 245 -3.88 22.32 33.89
C ALA A 245 -2.61 22.99 33.31
N SER A 246 -2.58 24.33 33.30
CA SER A 246 -1.40 25.07 32.81
C SER A 246 -0.13 24.66 33.59
N PRO A 247 0.95 24.24 32.93
CA PRO A 247 2.23 23.91 33.59
C PRO A 247 2.75 25.02 34.49
N THR A 248 2.61 26.29 34.08
CA THR A 248 3.06 27.47 34.91
C THR A 248 2.20 27.70 36.12
N SER A 249 0.93 27.25 36.14
CA SER A 249 0.10 27.29 37.34
C SER A 249 0.54 26.30 38.43
N ILE A 250 1.18 25.19 38.04
CA ILE A 250 1.72 24.15 38.93
C ILE A 250 3.16 24.45 39.31
N ASN A 251 3.95 24.89 38.35
CA ASN A 251 5.36 25.25 38.53
C ASN A 251 5.63 26.68 37.97
N PRO A 252 5.49 27.74 38.79
CA PRO A 252 5.64 29.12 38.36
C PRO A 252 7.06 29.54 37.87
N VAL A 253 8.05 28.69 38.07
CA VAL A 253 9.44 28.96 37.64
C VAL A 253 9.64 28.62 36.13
N LEU A 254 8.69 27.99 35.51
CA LEU A 254 8.80 27.58 34.10
C LEU A 254 8.72 28.80 33.18
N PRO A 255 9.53 28.83 32.10
CA PRO A 255 9.39 29.84 31.04
C PRO A 255 8.01 29.71 30.34
N ALA A 256 7.29 30.82 30.12
CA ALA A 256 6.02 30.83 29.41
C ALA A 256 6.11 30.15 28.01
N LYS A 257 7.26 30.30 27.35
CA LYS A 257 7.50 29.65 26.04
C LYS A 257 7.53 28.14 26.11
N LEU A 258 7.91 27.52 27.25
CA LEU A 258 7.85 26.08 27.46
C LEU A 258 6.39 25.58 27.56
N GLU A 259 5.53 26.39 28.21
CA GLU A 259 4.09 26.10 28.25
C GLU A 259 3.46 26.11 26.87
N GLU A 260 3.80 27.07 26.00
CA GLU A 260 3.35 27.12 24.62
C GLU A 260 3.78 25.86 23.83
N ILE A 261 5.04 25.42 23.99
CA ILE A 261 5.60 24.23 23.34
C ILE A 261 4.83 22.98 23.79
N ILE A 262 4.61 22.83 25.11
CA ILE A 262 3.87 21.71 25.69
C ILE A 262 2.41 21.74 25.20
N GLY A 263 1.75 22.92 25.25
CA GLY A 263 0.36 23.10 24.80
C GLY A 263 0.19 22.71 23.34
N LYS A 264 1.06 23.21 22.43
CA LYS A 264 1.05 22.86 21.00
C LYS A 264 1.24 21.35 20.77
N SER A 265 2.08 20.69 21.58
CA SER A 265 2.26 19.23 21.48
C SER A 265 1.01 18.45 21.91
N LEU A 266 0.23 18.99 22.89
CA LEU A 266 -0.95 18.35 23.48
C LEU A 266 -2.27 18.77 22.82
N GLU A 267 -2.24 19.46 21.68
CA GLU A 267 -3.42 19.75 20.88
C GLU A 267 -4.17 18.47 20.52
N LYS A 268 -5.53 18.51 20.64
CA LYS A 268 -6.35 17.32 20.38
C LYS A 268 -6.44 17.02 18.89
N ASP A 269 -6.52 18.07 18.08
CA ASP A 269 -6.44 18.01 16.64
C ASP A 269 -4.96 17.85 16.22
N ARG A 270 -4.66 16.74 15.55
CA ARG A 270 -3.30 16.45 15.07
C ARG A 270 -2.77 17.46 14.05
N ASP A 271 -3.65 18.18 13.33
CA ASP A 271 -3.24 19.17 12.34
C ASP A 271 -2.78 20.50 12.98
N LEU A 272 -3.17 20.73 14.22
CA LEU A 272 -2.74 21.87 15.02
C LEU A 272 -1.48 21.61 15.86
N ARG A 273 -1.04 20.35 15.96
CA ARG A 273 0.19 19.95 16.67
C ARG A 273 1.44 20.32 15.88
N TYR A 274 2.61 20.03 16.46
CA TYR A 274 3.84 19.91 15.69
C TYR A 274 3.67 18.85 14.59
N GLN A 275 4.08 19.18 13.37
CA GLN A 275 3.96 18.25 12.25
C GLN A 275 5.17 17.31 12.15
N THR A 276 6.33 17.72 12.66
CA THR A 276 7.54 16.90 12.69
C THR A 276 8.26 17.00 14.04
N ALA A 277 8.99 15.96 14.41
CA ALA A 277 9.83 15.97 15.58
C ALA A 277 10.99 16.99 15.47
N ALA A 278 11.44 17.28 14.25
CA ALA A 278 12.43 18.32 13.97
C ALA A 278 11.95 19.72 14.36
N GLU A 279 10.67 20.06 14.12
CA GLU A 279 10.10 21.34 14.57
C GLU A 279 10.11 21.47 16.09
N LEU A 280 9.60 20.47 16.80
CA LEU A 280 9.58 20.43 18.27
C LEU A 280 11.00 20.54 18.84
N ARG A 281 11.96 19.77 18.29
CA ARG A 281 13.38 19.86 18.64
C ARG A 281 13.94 21.28 18.44
N GLY A 282 13.57 21.91 17.32
CA GLY A 282 14.01 23.26 16.99
C GLY A 282 13.57 24.29 18.04
N ASP A 283 12.32 24.21 18.50
CA ASP A 283 11.74 25.11 19.49
C ASP A 283 12.33 24.87 20.88
N LEU A 284 12.53 23.60 21.30
CA LEU A 284 13.23 23.28 22.56
C LEU A 284 14.68 23.80 22.58
N LYS A 285 15.44 23.65 21.48
CA LYS A 285 16.80 24.15 21.35
C LYS A 285 16.88 25.69 21.31
N ARG A 286 15.87 26.38 20.73
CA ARG A 286 15.78 27.84 20.78
C ARG A 286 15.55 28.31 22.20
N LEU A 287 14.55 27.73 22.88
CA LEU A 287 14.25 28.09 24.28
C LEU A 287 15.45 27.87 25.20
N LYS A 288 16.19 26.77 25.03
CA LYS A 288 17.42 26.53 25.79
C LYS A 288 18.45 27.67 25.61
N ARG A 289 18.73 28.09 24.36
CA ARG A 289 19.66 29.19 24.08
C ARG A 289 19.21 30.49 24.71
N ASP A 290 17.90 30.78 24.69
CA ASP A 290 17.33 32.01 25.23
C ASP A 290 17.44 32.03 26.78
N THR A 291 17.25 30.87 27.45
CA THR A 291 17.44 30.73 28.89
C THR A 291 18.90 30.80 29.30
N ASP A 292 19.82 30.24 28.52
CA ASP A 292 21.26 30.31 28.78
C ASP A 292 21.80 31.73 28.60
N SER A 293 21.33 32.48 27.57
CA SER A 293 21.70 33.87 27.32
C SER A 293 21.20 34.84 28.40
N SER A 294 20.08 34.56 29.03
CA SER A 294 19.53 35.38 30.14
C SER A 294 20.23 35.15 31.48
N ARG A 295 21.04 34.10 31.61
CA ARG A 295 21.83 33.75 32.82
C ARG A 295 23.25 34.29 32.83
N SER A 296 23.77 34.86 31.72
CA SER A 296 25.09 35.49 31.70
C SER A 296 25.04 36.85 32.42
N PRO A 297 25.82 37.10 33.49
CA PRO A 297 25.83 38.38 34.14
C PRO A 297 26.45 39.42 33.23
N SER A 298 25.73 40.55 33.05
CA SER A 298 26.26 41.78 32.47
C SER A 298 27.49 42.27 33.25
N GLY A 299 28.65 42.10 32.70
CA GLY A 299 29.92 42.52 33.28
C GLY A 299 30.82 43.18 32.25
N SER A 300 30.83 44.52 32.32
CA SER A 300 31.89 45.46 31.91
C SER A 300 32.22 45.69 30.41
N THR A 301 31.74 46.80 29.93
CA THR A 301 32.48 47.90 29.19
C THR A 301 33.93 47.63 28.78
N GLY A 302 34.17 47.76 27.50
CA GLY A 302 35.50 47.88 26.92
C GLY A 302 35.43 48.33 25.49
N ALA A 303 35.34 49.63 25.32
CA ALA A 303 35.56 50.37 24.06
C ALA A 303 36.93 50.05 23.46
N TRP A 304 37.00 49.77 22.19
CA TRP A 304 38.13 50.14 21.35
C TRP A 304 37.73 50.54 19.97
N ALA A 305 38.20 51.74 19.62
CA ALA A 305 37.87 52.53 18.42
C ALA A 305 38.73 52.13 17.24
N ALA A 306 38.18 52.42 16.10
CA ALA A 306 38.72 53.00 14.87
C ALA A 306 40.05 52.54 14.26
N ALA A 307 39.98 52.20 13.00
CA ALA A 307 40.68 52.75 11.84
C ALA A 307 40.48 51.77 10.69
N GLY A 308 40.06 52.13 9.54
CA GLY A 308 40.27 53.24 8.67
C GLY A 308 40.50 52.74 7.31
N SER A 309 39.88 53.44 6.35
CA SER A 309 40.33 53.75 4.97
C SER A 309 40.05 52.74 3.86
N SER A 310 39.14 53.09 3.03
CA SER A 310 39.19 53.75 1.70
C SER A 310 39.26 52.73 0.57
N ALA A 311 38.52 52.76 -0.52
CA ALA A 311 38.12 53.84 -1.41
C ALA A 311 37.04 53.32 -2.40
N ASN A 312 36.18 54.26 -2.76
CA ASN A 312 35.31 54.32 -3.92
C ASN A 312 36.12 54.50 -5.23
N PRO A 313 35.61 54.59 -6.49
CA PRO A 313 34.28 55.05 -6.86
C PRO A 313 33.69 54.48 -8.21
N GLY A 314 32.47 54.89 -8.46
CA GLY A 314 31.99 55.28 -9.79
C GLY A 314 30.71 54.59 -10.23
N SER A 315 29.74 55.26 -10.26
CA SER A 315 28.85 56.18 -10.98
C SER A 315 27.77 55.43 -11.77
N GLY A 316 26.57 55.84 -11.88
CA GLY A 316 25.82 57.03 -11.78
C GLY A 316 24.38 56.83 -12.09
N ALA A 317 23.55 57.52 -11.42
CA ALA A 317 22.56 58.54 -11.84
C ALA A 317 21.33 57.99 -12.60
N ASN A 318 20.09 58.34 -12.36
CA ASN A 318 19.43 59.53 -11.84
C ASN A 318 17.96 59.16 -11.56
N ALA A 319 17.41 59.60 -10.44
CA ALA A 319 16.44 60.68 -10.23
C ALA A 319 15.03 60.44 -10.79
N ALA A 320 13.91 60.64 -10.10
CA ALA A 320 13.56 61.69 -9.17
C ALA A 320 12.23 61.31 -8.42
N GLN A 321 12.14 61.65 -7.19
CA GLN A 321 10.91 62.04 -6.47
C GLN A 321 10.54 63.49 -6.87
N PRO A 322 9.41 64.09 -6.50
CA PRO A 322 8.85 64.15 -5.14
C PRO A 322 7.34 64.34 -4.93
N THR A 323 6.99 64.17 -3.68
CA THR A 323 6.08 64.99 -2.79
C THR A 323 4.56 64.99 -2.97
N ALA A 324 3.88 64.53 -1.97
CA ALA A 324 3.36 65.16 -0.72
C ALA A 324 2.05 65.89 -0.89
N SER A 325 1.03 65.66 -0.19
CA SER A 325 0.59 66.12 1.12
C SER A 325 -0.90 66.45 1.20
N HIS A 326 -1.50 66.07 2.30
CA HIS A 326 -2.55 66.75 3.11
C HIS A 326 -3.98 66.85 2.52
N ALA A 327 -5.07 66.68 3.18
CA ALA A 327 -5.51 66.66 4.56
C ALA A 327 -7.03 66.69 4.50
N THR A 328 -7.66 66.11 5.49
CA THR A 328 -9.06 66.27 5.91
C THR A 328 -9.38 67.76 6.25
N PRO A 329 -10.62 68.18 6.27
CA PRO A 329 -11.53 67.88 7.39
C PRO A 329 -13.05 67.91 7.07
N VAL A 330 -13.82 67.36 8.02
CA VAL A 330 -15.24 67.56 8.28
C VAL A 330 -15.49 68.95 8.86
N PRO A 331 -16.63 69.71 8.74
CA PRO A 331 -17.76 69.37 9.58
C PRO A 331 -19.18 69.79 9.05
N SER A 332 -20.16 69.15 9.68
CA SER A 332 -21.40 69.63 10.35
C SER A 332 -22.36 70.60 9.74
N SER A 333 -23.62 70.14 9.87
CA SER A 333 -24.79 70.78 10.52
C SER A 333 -25.85 71.50 9.72
N ALA A 334 -27.09 71.08 9.92
CA ALA A 334 -28.34 71.68 10.33
C ALA A 334 -29.11 72.50 9.28
N THR A 335 -30.32 72.30 8.97
CA THR A 335 -31.50 72.61 9.76
C THR A 335 -32.79 72.46 8.90
N THR A 336 -33.81 71.88 9.52
CA THR A 336 -35.18 71.92 9.05
C THR A 336 -35.75 73.35 9.04
N PRO A 337 -36.89 73.69 8.33
CA PRO A 337 -38.19 73.37 8.90
C PRO A 337 -39.33 73.05 7.91
N ALA A 338 -40.36 72.54 8.56
CA ALA A 338 -41.69 72.16 8.12
C ALA A 338 -42.54 73.05 7.22
N SER A 339 -43.44 72.45 6.46
CA SER A 339 -44.87 72.78 6.41
C SER A 339 -45.68 71.74 5.63
N ALA A 340 -46.73 71.22 6.23
CA ALA A 340 -47.84 70.46 5.65
C ALA A 340 -48.97 71.49 5.26
N PRO A 341 -50.13 71.12 4.71
CA PRO A 341 -50.65 69.84 4.23
C PRO A 341 -51.39 69.93 2.88
N THR A 342 -51.86 68.85 2.28
CA THR A 342 -53.22 68.62 1.84
C THR A 342 -53.46 67.23 1.19
N GLN A 343 -54.65 66.72 1.50
CA GLN A 343 -55.24 65.43 1.16
C GLN A 343 -55.52 65.21 -0.34
N SER A 344 -55.32 63.97 -0.83
CA SER A 344 -56.38 63.17 -1.45
C SER A 344 -55.75 62.02 -2.30
N GLY A 345 -56.20 60.77 -2.17
CA GLY A 345 -55.86 59.68 -3.11
C GLY A 345 -55.67 58.28 -2.55
N ALA A 346 -56.51 57.89 -1.59
CA ALA A 346 -56.62 56.48 -1.16
C ALA A 346 -57.36 55.67 -2.22
N ARG A 347 -56.57 54.94 -3.05
CA ARG A 347 -57.03 53.70 -3.76
C ARG A 347 -56.02 53.05 -4.61
N ARG A 348 -54.82 53.62 -4.80
CA ARG A 348 -53.70 52.96 -5.56
C ARG A 348 -52.66 52.20 -4.72
N GLY A 349 -52.65 52.44 -3.39
CA GLY A 349 -51.67 51.80 -2.51
C GLY A 349 -51.95 50.32 -2.19
N VAL A 350 -53.23 49.89 -2.21
CA VAL A 350 -53.60 48.49 -1.89
C VAL A 350 -53.21 47.51 -2.97
N TRP A 351 -53.27 47.92 -4.24
CA TRP A 351 -52.83 47.08 -5.36
C TRP A 351 -51.33 46.95 -5.50
N ILE A 352 -50.57 47.96 -5.13
CA ILE A 352 -49.12 47.93 -5.11
C ILE A 352 -48.62 47.07 -3.94
N ALA A 353 -49.23 47.14 -2.77
CA ALA A 353 -48.92 46.29 -1.63
C ALA A 353 -49.26 44.79 -1.88
N ALA A 354 -50.36 44.53 -2.57
CA ALA A 354 -50.76 43.18 -2.97
C ALA A 354 -49.80 42.61 -4.05
N ALA A 355 -49.33 43.42 -5.02
CA ALA A 355 -48.37 43.03 -6.04
C ALA A 355 -46.98 42.78 -5.44
N VAL A 356 -46.55 43.57 -4.47
CA VAL A 356 -45.28 43.36 -3.75
C VAL A 356 -45.36 42.11 -2.86
N ALA A 357 -46.49 41.85 -2.19
CA ALA A 357 -46.67 40.63 -1.40
C ALA A 357 -46.70 39.37 -2.27
N ILE A 358 -47.30 39.44 -3.47
CA ILE A 358 -47.29 38.34 -4.43
C ILE A 358 -45.87 38.09 -5.00
N LEU A 359 -45.11 39.15 -5.29
CA LEU A 359 -43.71 39.04 -5.74
C LEU A 359 -42.80 38.48 -4.64
N ILE A 360 -43.01 38.85 -3.37
CA ILE A 360 -42.29 38.28 -2.22
C ILE A 360 -42.68 36.80 -2.03
N ALA A 361 -43.97 36.44 -2.18
CA ALA A 361 -44.42 35.06 -2.09
C ALA A 361 -43.88 34.20 -3.23
N ILE A 362 -43.83 34.72 -4.47
CA ILE A 362 -43.23 34.07 -5.62
C ILE A 362 -41.69 33.94 -5.41
N GLY A 363 -41.05 34.97 -4.89
CA GLY A 363 -39.63 34.96 -4.54
C GLY A 363 -39.31 33.93 -3.44
N ALA A 364 -40.16 33.79 -2.42
CA ALA A 364 -40.03 32.80 -1.37
C ALA A 364 -40.28 31.37 -1.89
N VAL A 365 -41.27 31.16 -2.76
CA VAL A 365 -41.52 29.86 -3.41
C VAL A 365 -40.38 29.50 -4.37
N LEU A 366 -39.85 30.47 -5.10
CA LEU A 366 -38.66 30.27 -5.95
C LEU A 366 -37.39 29.98 -5.10
N ALA A 367 -37.22 30.69 -3.98
CA ALA A 367 -36.13 30.48 -3.05
C ALA A 367 -36.22 29.09 -2.37
N ILE A 368 -37.43 28.65 -2.01
CA ILE A 368 -37.67 27.29 -1.47
C ILE A 368 -37.44 26.23 -2.57
N ALA A 369 -37.92 26.47 -3.80
CA ALA A 369 -37.73 25.57 -4.92
C ALA A 369 -36.23 25.50 -5.34
N VAL A 370 -35.50 26.59 -5.29
CA VAL A 370 -34.05 26.66 -5.49
C VAL A 370 -33.31 26.00 -4.32
N HIS A 371 -33.74 26.26 -3.08
CA HIS A 371 -33.16 25.63 -1.90
C HIS A 371 -33.41 24.11 -1.88
N ASP A 372 -34.62 23.66 -2.28
CA ASP A 372 -34.96 22.23 -2.43
C ASP A 372 -34.21 21.56 -3.60
N ARG A 373 -33.94 22.32 -4.67
CA ARG A 373 -33.19 21.83 -5.84
C ARG A 373 -31.67 21.86 -5.62
N PHE A 374 -31.14 22.84 -4.88
CA PHE A 374 -29.73 22.92 -4.50
C PHE A 374 -29.45 22.25 -3.16
N GLY A 375 -30.39 22.14 -2.25
CA GLY A 375 -30.23 21.46 -0.96
C GLY A 375 -30.30 19.94 -1.07
N ARG A 376 -30.91 19.40 -2.13
CA ARG A 376 -30.87 17.93 -2.39
C ARG A 376 -29.60 17.47 -3.10
N HIS A 377 -28.70 18.38 -3.53
CA HIS A 377 -27.42 18.04 -4.15
C HIS A 377 -26.22 18.27 -3.23
N HIS A 378 -26.40 18.65 -1.99
CA HIS A 378 -25.41 18.53 -0.94
C HIS A 378 -25.91 17.49 0.07
N GLY A 379 -26.13 16.25 -0.41
CA GLY A 379 -25.91 15.10 0.43
C GLY A 379 -24.46 15.25 0.93
N GLU A 380 -24.28 15.34 2.25
CA GLU A 380 -22.99 15.28 2.90
C GLU A 380 -22.15 14.25 2.16
N ALA A 381 -21.02 14.68 1.61
CA ALA A 381 -20.00 13.75 1.18
C ALA A 381 -19.68 12.93 2.44
N ALA A 382 -20.27 11.73 2.54
CA ALA A 382 -20.02 10.83 3.64
C ALA A 382 -18.50 10.67 3.66
N SER A 383 -17.92 11.19 4.71
CA SER A 383 -16.49 11.19 4.90
C SER A 383 -16.07 9.72 5.05
N PHE A 384 -15.27 9.18 4.13
CA PHE A 384 -14.63 7.86 4.28
C PHE A 384 -13.72 7.78 5.50
N SER A 385 -13.66 8.81 6.33
CA SER A 385 -12.90 8.87 7.56
C SER A 385 -13.26 7.78 8.58
N GLN A 386 -14.36 7.05 8.35
CA GLN A 386 -14.81 5.94 9.21
C GLN A 386 -14.69 4.56 8.53
N MET A 387 -14.28 4.47 7.26
CA MET A 387 -14.11 3.19 6.59
C MET A 387 -13.07 2.33 7.32
N MET A 388 -13.44 1.10 7.66
CA MET A 388 -12.55 0.12 8.30
C MET A 388 -12.30 -1.06 7.37
N ILE A 389 -11.01 -1.41 7.18
CA ILE A 389 -10.59 -2.64 6.48
C ILE A 389 -9.98 -3.56 7.53
N SER A 390 -10.61 -4.72 7.73
CA SER A 390 -10.20 -5.70 8.74
C SER A 390 -9.82 -7.02 8.06
N PRO A 391 -8.62 -7.56 8.32
CA PRO A 391 -8.23 -8.85 7.76
C PRO A 391 -9.06 -9.99 8.37
N ILE A 392 -9.61 -10.84 7.51
CA ILE A 392 -10.30 -12.08 7.87
C ILE A 392 -9.29 -13.22 7.93
N THR A 393 -8.32 -13.23 7.02
CA THR A 393 -7.23 -14.20 6.94
C THR A 393 -5.87 -13.51 7.07
N SER A 394 -4.82 -14.28 7.29
CA SER A 394 -3.43 -13.82 7.31
C SER A 394 -2.49 -14.87 6.69
N THR A 395 -3.02 -15.71 5.81
CA THR A 395 -2.28 -16.80 5.18
C THR A 395 -1.51 -16.35 3.95
N GLY A 396 -1.92 -15.24 3.36
CA GLY A 396 -1.24 -14.62 2.22
C GLY A 396 -1.44 -15.33 0.87
N ASN A 397 -2.37 -16.29 0.80
CA ASN A 397 -2.58 -17.17 -0.36
C ASN A 397 -4.04 -17.28 -0.80
N ILE A 398 -4.81 -16.22 -0.60
CA ILE A 398 -6.24 -16.17 -0.92
C ILE A 398 -6.43 -15.70 -2.37
N HIS A 399 -7.34 -16.32 -3.13
CA HIS A 399 -7.68 -15.91 -4.50
C HIS A 399 -8.94 -15.05 -4.57
N SER A 400 -9.98 -15.44 -3.83
CA SER A 400 -11.27 -14.73 -3.81
C SER A 400 -11.97 -14.91 -2.47
N ALA A 401 -12.88 -13.99 -2.14
CA ALA A 401 -13.68 -14.06 -0.93
C ALA A 401 -15.10 -13.54 -1.17
N THR A 402 -16.07 -14.13 -0.45
CA THR A 402 -17.48 -13.72 -0.46
C THR A 402 -18.06 -13.74 0.95
N ILE A 403 -19.05 -12.89 1.22
CA ILE A 403 -19.75 -12.81 2.51
C ILE A 403 -21.21 -13.25 2.38
N SER A 404 -21.75 -13.93 3.39
CA SER A 404 -23.18 -14.25 3.44
C SER A 404 -24.05 -13.01 3.59
N ALA A 405 -25.28 -13.06 3.09
CA ALA A 405 -26.23 -11.94 3.12
C ALA A 405 -26.49 -11.41 4.54
N ASP A 406 -26.44 -12.29 5.55
CA ASP A 406 -26.61 -11.95 6.97
C ASP A 406 -25.30 -11.51 7.68
N GLY A 407 -24.19 -11.47 6.97
CA GLY A 407 -22.88 -11.04 7.49
C GLY A 407 -22.21 -12.01 8.47
N LYS A 408 -22.72 -13.25 8.64
CA LYS A 408 -22.18 -14.18 9.65
C LYS A 408 -21.06 -15.07 9.12
N TRP A 409 -21.00 -15.32 7.83
CA TRP A 409 -20.09 -16.26 7.19
C TRP A 409 -19.31 -15.60 6.08
N VAL A 410 -18.03 -15.94 5.97
CA VAL A 410 -17.18 -15.60 4.83
C VAL A 410 -16.63 -16.89 4.24
N ALA A 411 -16.81 -17.08 2.94
CA ALA A 411 -16.14 -18.15 2.20
C ALA A 411 -14.98 -17.55 1.39
N TYR A 412 -13.89 -18.30 1.28
CA TYR A 412 -12.72 -17.88 0.49
C TYR A 412 -12.03 -19.07 -0.16
N VAL A 413 -11.37 -18.81 -1.28
CA VAL A 413 -10.50 -19.78 -1.97
C VAL A 413 -9.09 -19.54 -1.52
N ALA A 414 -8.40 -20.60 -1.08
CA ALA A 414 -7.00 -20.53 -0.69
C ALA A 414 -6.19 -21.65 -1.36
N ASP A 415 -4.91 -21.37 -1.62
CA ASP A 415 -3.96 -22.38 -2.08
C ASP A 415 -3.45 -23.24 -0.94
N GLU A 416 -3.58 -24.56 -1.08
CA GLU A 416 -2.91 -25.53 -0.23
C GLU A 416 -2.11 -26.51 -1.08
N LYS A 417 -0.79 -26.52 -0.93
CA LYS A 417 0.13 -27.47 -1.56
C LYS A 417 -0.07 -27.61 -3.09
N GLY A 418 -0.39 -26.49 -3.77
CA GLY A 418 -0.57 -26.48 -5.23
C GLY A 418 -1.97 -26.86 -5.71
N SER A 419 -2.98 -26.93 -4.84
CA SER A 419 -4.38 -27.08 -5.21
C SER A 419 -5.25 -26.05 -4.51
N HIS A 420 -6.29 -25.57 -5.20
CA HIS A 420 -7.28 -24.67 -4.63
C HIS A 420 -8.21 -25.41 -3.66
N GLY A 421 -8.39 -24.84 -2.46
CA GLY A 421 -9.37 -25.26 -1.47
C GLY A 421 -10.39 -24.17 -1.19
N ILE A 422 -11.62 -24.53 -0.85
CA ILE A 422 -12.65 -23.59 -0.39
C ILE A 422 -12.79 -23.73 1.12
N TRP A 423 -12.75 -22.61 1.81
CA TRP A 423 -12.90 -22.51 3.25
C TRP A 423 -14.08 -21.61 3.61
N ILE A 424 -14.86 -22.00 4.61
CA ILE A 424 -15.97 -21.20 5.13
C ILE A 424 -15.66 -20.86 6.58
N ARG A 425 -15.65 -19.58 6.90
CA ARG A 425 -15.33 -19.06 8.25
C ARG A 425 -16.53 -18.36 8.85
N GLN A 426 -16.88 -18.72 10.06
CA GLN A 426 -17.85 -17.99 10.87
C GLN A 426 -17.18 -16.78 11.52
N LEU A 427 -17.67 -15.57 11.22
CA LEU A 427 -17.02 -14.33 11.68
C LEU A 427 -17.08 -14.15 13.21
N ALA A 428 -18.18 -14.55 13.83
CA ALA A 428 -18.37 -14.38 15.29
C ALA A 428 -17.46 -15.28 16.13
N THR A 429 -17.22 -16.52 15.70
CA THR A 429 -16.44 -17.52 16.48
C THR A 429 -15.01 -17.70 15.92
N GLY A 430 -14.77 -17.29 14.69
CA GLY A 430 -13.52 -17.58 13.97
C GLY A 430 -13.37 -19.04 13.52
N SER A 431 -14.38 -19.90 13.76
CA SER A 431 -14.36 -21.30 13.34
C SER A 431 -14.35 -21.40 11.83
N THR A 432 -13.54 -22.32 11.28
CA THR A 432 -13.38 -22.54 9.84
C THR A 432 -13.67 -24.00 9.48
N ALA A 433 -14.38 -24.20 8.38
CA ALA A 433 -14.65 -25.51 7.80
C ALA A 433 -14.18 -25.52 6.34
N GLN A 434 -13.67 -26.65 5.87
CA GLN A 434 -13.27 -26.86 4.47
C GLN A 434 -14.40 -27.54 3.69
N VAL A 435 -14.60 -27.13 2.43
CA VAL A 435 -15.51 -27.78 1.49
C VAL A 435 -14.72 -28.87 0.73
N GLU A 436 -15.22 -30.09 0.71
CA GLU A 436 -14.61 -31.19 -0.03
C GLU A 436 -14.85 -31.02 -1.54
N LEU A 437 -13.80 -30.78 -2.34
CA LEU A 437 -13.93 -30.51 -3.79
C LEU A 437 -13.89 -31.78 -4.66
N GLY A 438 -13.51 -32.93 -4.10
CA GLY A 438 -13.45 -34.23 -4.77
C GLY A 438 -12.27 -34.40 -5.75
N SER A 439 -11.96 -33.40 -6.58
CA SER A 439 -10.83 -33.41 -7.52
C SER A 439 -10.19 -32.02 -7.61
N PRO A 440 -8.93 -31.89 -8.01
CA PRO A 440 -8.31 -30.61 -8.29
C PRO A 440 -9.03 -29.83 -9.38
N GLY A 441 -8.93 -28.51 -9.40
CA GLY A 441 -9.49 -27.63 -10.42
C GLY A 441 -9.45 -26.19 -9.97
N GLU A 442 -9.48 -25.30 -10.93
CA GLU A 442 -9.54 -23.86 -10.65
C GLU A 442 -10.95 -23.48 -10.17
N ILE A 443 -11.02 -22.66 -9.12
CA ILE A 443 -12.28 -22.18 -8.56
C ILE A 443 -12.47 -20.72 -8.94
N GLU A 444 -13.53 -20.47 -9.67
CA GLU A 444 -13.94 -19.12 -10.09
C GLU A 444 -15.26 -18.77 -9.40
N GLY A 445 -15.33 -17.57 -8.84
CA GLY A 445 -16.54 -17.00 -8.26
C GLY A 445 -17.12 -17.79 -7.09
N LEU A 446 -17.34 -17.11 -5.98
CA LEU A 446 -18.01 -17.65 -4.81
C LEU A 446 -19.26 -16.82 -4.53
N ASN A 447 -20.42 -17.47 -4.29
CA ASN A 447 -21.65 -16.79 -3.91
C ASN A 447 -22.43 -17.61 -2.87
N PHE A 448 -22.81 -17.01 -1.77
CA PHE A 448 -23.77 -17.62 -0.86
C PHE A 448 -25.20 -17.56 -1.45
N SER A 449 -26.03 -18.57 -1.16
CA SER A 449 -27.49 -18.41 -1.30
C SER A 449 -27.99 -17.32 -0.36
N LEU A 450 -29.13 -16.66 -0.69
CA LEU A 450 -29.64 -15.55 0.12
C LEU A 450 -29.97 -15.94 1.56
N ASP A 451 -30.33 -17.21 1.80
CA ASP A 451 -30.60 -17.77 3.13
C ASP A 451 -29.32 -18.21 3.88
N GLY A 452 -28.14 -18.09 3.23
CA GLY A 452 -26.84 -18.47 3.79
C GLY A 452 -26.61 -19.98 3.94
N ASN A 453 -27.53 -20.84 3.50
CA ASN A 453 -27.44 -22.28 3.72
C ASN A 453 -26.53 -23.00 2.74
N TYR A 454 -26.29 -22.40 1.57
CA TYR A 454 -25.49 -23.01 0.51
C TYR A 454 -24.46 -22.03 -0.03
N LEU A 455 -23.32 -22.56 -0.44
CA LEU A 455 -22.28 -21.88 -1.21
C LEU A 455 -22.32 -22.40 -2.65
N TYR A 456 -22.39 -21.48 -3.63
CA TYR A 456 -22.29 -21.75 -5.06
C TYR A 456 -20.93 -21.30 -5.55
N PHE A 457 -20.30 -22.11 -6.41
CA PHE A 457 -19.00 -21.77 -7.02
C PHE A 457 -18.86 -22.46 -8.38
N VAL A 458 -18.09 -21.84 -9.25
CA VAL A 458 -17.74 -22.41 -10.56
C VAL A 458 -16.40 -23.11 -10.42
N LYS A 459 -16.38 -24.40 -10.79
CA LYS A 459 -15.14 -25.18 -10.85
C LYS A 459 -14.79 -25.45 -12.30
N ARG A 460 -13.60 -25.08 -12.72
CA ARG A 460 -13.08 -25.32 -14.07
C ARG A 460 -12.13 -26.52 -14.02
N ASP A 461 -12.42 -27.52 -14.84
CA ASP A 461 -11.54 -28.67 -15.03
C ASP A 461 -10.44 -28.30 -16.02
N GLU A 462 -9.19 -28.41 -15.62
CA GLU A 462 -8.02 -28.05 -16.45
C GLU A 462 -7.93 -28.89 -17.74
N SER A 463 -8.46 -30.11 -17.72
CA SER A 463 -8.40 -31.02 -18.88
C SER A 463 -9.44 -30.72 -19.96
N VAL A 464 -10.58 -30.13 -19.59
CA VAL A 464 -11.73 -29.88 -20.49
C VAL A 464 -11.93 -28.36 -20.73
N GLY A 465 -11.45 -27.53 -19.85
CA GLY A 465 -11.57 -26.06 -19.93
C GLY A 465 -13.00 -25.52 -19.73
N VAL A 466 -13.94 -26.37 -19.31
CA VAL A 466 -15.35 -26.01 -19.12
C VAL A 466 -15.67 -25.78 -17.65
N GLY A 467 -16.25 -24.64 -17.33
CA GLY A 467 -16.69 -24.30 -15.97
C GLY A 467 -17.98 -25.03 -15.61
N THR A 468 -18.04 -25.60 -14.41
CA THR A 468 -19.23 -26.26 -13.85
C THR A 468 -19.67 -25.56 -12.58
N LEU A 469 -20.92 -25.09 -12.53
CA LEU A 469 -21.50 -24.53 -11.30
C LEU A 469 -21.84 -25.65 -10.34
N LEU A 470 -21.25 -25.56 -9.14
CA LEU A 470 -21.47 -26.50 -8.04
C LEU A 470 -22.15 -25.80 -6.87
N GLN A 471 -22.88 -26.55 -6.05
CA GLN A 471 -23.52 -26.08 -4.81
C GLN A 471 -23.09 -26.99 -3.67
N ALA A 472 -22.57 -26.39 -2.58
CA ALA A 472 -22.22 -27.12 -1.36
C ALA A 472 -22.96 -26.51 -0.14
N PRO A 473 -23.31 -27.32 0.88
CA PRO A 473 -23.83 -26.78 2.13
C PRO A 473 -22.79 -25.88 2.82
N SER A 474 -23.23 -24.74 3.40
CA SER A 474 -22.32 -23.77 4.09
C SER A 474 -21.69 -24.32 5.38
N LEU A 475 -22.22 -25.40 5.94
CA LEU A 475 -21.64 -26.09 7.11
C LEU A 475 -20.67 -27.21 6.73
N GLY A 476 -20.31 -27.33 5.45
CA GLY A 476 -19.47 -28.40 4.90
C GLY A 476 -20.30 -29.56 4.36
N GLY A 477 -19.70 -30.33 3.47
CA GLY A 477 -20.30 -31.49 2.80
C GLY A 477 -19.94 -31.57 1.31
N ALA A 478 -20.29 -32.67 0.66
CA ALA A 478 -19.99 -32.89 -0.74
C ALA A 478 -20.81 -31.94 -1.64
N PRO A 479 -20.19 -31.28 -2.61
CA PRO A 479 -20.90 -30.43 -3.55
C PRO A 479 -21.73 -31.27 -4.55
N ARG A 480 -22.83 -30.69 -5.00
CA ARG A 480 -23.63 -31.23 -6.12
C ARG A 480 -23.50 -30.32 -7.35
N GLN A 481 -23.55 -30.94 -8.52
CA GLN A 481 -23.58 -30.23 -9.80
C GLN A 481 -24.95 -29.56 -10.02
N VAL A 482 -24.92 -28.28 -10.45
CA VAL A 482 -26.13 -27.48 -10.77
C VAL A 482 -26.26 -27.30 -12.29
N ILE A 483 -25.23 -26.72 -12.94
CA ILE A 483 -25.19 -26.41 -14.39
C ILE A 483 -23.78 -26.63 -14.92
N VAL A 484 -23.63 -27.02 -16.15
CA VAL A 484 -22.36 -27.13 -16.90
C VAL A 484 -22.23 -25.97 -17.88
N ASP A 485 -21.01 -25.62 -18.25
CA ASP A 485 -20.68 -24.54 -19.20
C ASP A 485 -21.07 -23.15 -18.66
N VAL A 486 -20.48 -22.80 -17.51
CA VAL A 486 -20.63 -21.51 -16.84
C VAL A 486 -19.27 -20.83 -16.78
N ASP A 487 -19.15 -19.64 -17.34
CA ASP A 487 -17.90 -18.91 -17.48
C ASP A 487 -17.85 -17.61 -16.66
N SER A 488 -18.64 -17.51 -15.60
CA SER A 488 -18.64 -16.38 -14.68
C SER A 488 -19.17 -16.74 -13.30
N PRO A 489 -18.88 -15.98 -12.25
CA PRO A 489 -19.67 -15.95 -11.03
C PRO A 489 -21.16 -15.75 -11.34
N ILE A 490 -22.03 -16.28 -10.49
CA ILE A 490 -23.48 -16.09 -10.62
C ILE A 490 -23.96 -14.90 -9.78
N SER A 491 -25.15 -14.37 -10.06
CA SER A 491 -25.86 -13.44 -9.20
C SER A 491 -27.31 -13.85 -9.05
N PHE A 492 -27.80 -13.96 -7.80
CA PHE A 492 -29.18 -14.36 -7.52
C PHE A 492 -30.18 -13.23 -7.78
N SER A 493 -31.38 -13.60 -8.23
CA SER A 493 -32.56 -12.72 -8.16
C SER A 493 -32.88 -12.39 -6.68
N PRO A 494 -33.52 -11.23 -6.38
CA PRO A 494 -33.80 -10.84 -5.00
C PRO A 494 -34.71 -11.83 -4.22
N ASP A 495 -35.47 -12.64 -4.91
CA ASP A 495 -36.32 -13.71 -4.34
C ASP A 495 -35.57 -15.05 -4.20
N GLY A 496 -34.30 -15.11 -4.62
CA GLY A 496 -33.45 -16.32 -4.55
C GLY A 496 -33.86 -17.47 -5.45
N LYS A 497 -34.86 -17.31 -6.31
CA LYS A 497 -35.40 -18.41 -7.13
C LYS A 497 -34.67 -18.59 -8.44
N ARG A 498 -33.95 -17.58 -8.91
CA ARG A 498 -33.21 -17.61 -10.17
C ARG A 498 -31.82 -17.05 -9.97
N PHE A 499 -30.92 -17.30 -10.88
CA PHE A 499 -29.62 -16.65 -10.98
C PHE A 499 -29.29 -16.31 -12.44
N VAL A 500 -28.37 -15.36 -12.61
CA VAL A 500 -27.85 -14.92 -13.91
C VAL A 500 -26.35 -15.19 -13.98
N PHE A 501 -25.85 -15.56 -15.18
CA PHE A 501 -24.45 -15.85 -15.44
C PHE A 501 -24.09 -15.59 -16.92
N VAL A 502 -22.77 -15.61 -17.21
CA VAL A 502 -22.22 -15.49 -18.56
C VAL A 502 -21.74 -16.85 -19.07
N ARG A 503 -21.99 -17.13 -20.36
CA ARG A 503 -21.45 -18.26 -21.10
C ARG A 503 -20.77 -17.81 -22.39
N GLN A 504 -19.53 -18.27 -22.59
CA GLN A 504 -18.70 -17.98 -23.79
C GLN A 504 -18.74 -19.20 -24.72
N VAL A 505 -19.26 -19.06 -25.91
CA VAL A 505 -19.36 -20.17 -26.86
C VAL A 505 -18.31 -20.01 -27.96
N SER A 506 -17.16 -20.62 -27.79
CA SER A 506 -16.00 -20.50 -28.71
C SER A 506 -16.33 -20.92 -30.16
N LYS A 507 -17.14 -21.98 -30.33
CA LYS A 507 -17.51 -22.49 -31.67
C LYS A 507 -18.29 -21.48 -32.52
N THR A 508 -19.20 -20.72 -31.92
CA THR A 508 -20.01 -19.69 -32.57
C THR A 508 -19.47 -18.29 -32.39
N LYS A 509 -18.40 -18.13 -31.64
CA LYS A 509 -17.87 -16.83 -31.26
C LYS A 509 -18.95 -15.94 -30.64
N THR A 510 -19.78 -16.49 -29.74
CA THR A 510 -20.85 -15.75 -29.06
C THR A 510 -20.63 -15.72 -27.57
N SER A 511 -21.04 -14.62 -26.95
CA SER A 511 -21.05 -14.39 -25.51
C SER A 511 -22.50 -14.19 -25.08
N LYS A 512 -22.99 -14.98 -24.13
CA LYS A 512 -24.40 -15.02 -23.71
C LYS A 512 -24.55 -14.61 -22.25
N LEU A 513 -25.55 -13.78 -21.99
CA LEU A 513 -26.09 -13.53 -20.65
C LEU A 513 -27.34 -14.42 -20.48
N ILE A 514 -27.28 -15.34 -19.51
CA ILE A 514 -28.27 -16.42 -19.33
C ILE A 514 -28.88 -16.32 -17.93
N VAL A 515 -30.19 -16.52 -17.82
CA VAL A 515 -30.88 -16.70 -16.55
C VAL A 515 -31.34 -18.16 -16.44
N ALA A 516 -31.22 -18.73 -15.24
CA ALA A 516 -31.70 -20.07 -14.91
C ALA A 516 -32.40 -20.09 -13.55
N ASN A 517 -33.18 -21.13 -13.26
CA ASN A 517 -33.73 -21.40 -11.94
C ASN A 517 -32.60 -21.77 -10.96
N ALA A 518 -32.81 -21.56 -9.65
CA ALA A 518 -31.82 -21.86 -8.63
C ALA A 518 -31.40 -23.35 -8.56
N ASP A 519 -32.21 -24.26 -9.14
CA ASP A 519 -31.91 -25.69 -9.28
C ASP A 519 -31.13 -26.05 -10.56
N GLY A 520 -30.87 -25.06 -11.41
CA GLY A 520 -30.16 -25.19 -12.70
C GLY A 520 -31.06 -25.52 -13.90
N THR A 521 -32.37 -25.55 -13.71
CA THR A 521 -33.33 -25.79 -14.82
C THR A 521 -33.76 -24.47 -15.47
N GLY A 522 -34.43 -24.54 -16.63
CA GLY A 522 -35.10 -23.39 -17.24
C GLY A 522 -34.17 -22.29 -17.73
N GLU A 523 -33.00 -22.65 -18.32
CA GLU A 523 -32.10 -21.69 -18.95
C GLU A 523 -32.83 -20.86 -20.01
N GLU A 524 -32.64 -19.52 -19.93
CA GLU A 524 -33.16 -18.55 -20.89
C GLU A 524 -32.06 -17.59 -21.31
N ASP A 525 -31.77 -17.50 -22.62
CA ASP A 525 -30.85 -16.47 -23.16
C ASP A 525 -31.52 -15.09 -23.08
N LEU A 526 -30.98 -14.20 -22.22
CA LEU A 526 -31.45 -12.82 -22.12
C LEU A 526 -30.90 -11.96 -23.27
N LEU A 527 -29.58 -12.13 -23.52
CA LEU A 527 -28.86 -11.38 -24.54
C LEU A 527 -27.72 -12.22 -25.11
N VAL A 528 -27.55 -12.18 -26.44
CA VAL A 528 -26.47 -12.86 -27.15
C VAL A 528 -25.65 -11.82 -27.93
N LEU A 529 -24.37 -11.77 -27.68
CA LEU A 529 -23.42 -10.95 -28.40
C LEU A 529 -22.56 -11.81 -29.31
N THR A 530 -22.21 -11.31 -30.51
CA THR A 530 -21.22 -11.93 -31.39
C THR A 530 -19.88 -11.28 -31.18
N ASN A 531 -18.88 -12.05 -30.78
CA ASN A 531 -17.58 -11.59 -30.33
C ASN A 531 -16.70 -11.09 -31.52
N PRO A 532 -16.15 -9.84 -31.45
CA PRO A 532 -16.54 -8.77 -30.54
C PRO A 532 -17.87 -8.14 -30.90
N PRO A 533 -18.70 -7.62 -29.94
CA PRO A 533 -18.47 -7.49 -28.50
C PRO A 533 -18.68 -8.78 -27.70
N HIS A 534 -18.18 -8.80 -26.44
CA HIS A 534 -18.36 -9.92 -25.50
C HIS A 534 -18.55 -9.43 -24.06
N PHE A 535 -19.22 -10.22 -23.21
CA PHE A 535 -19.35 -9.96 -21.79
C PHE A 535 -18.06 -10.31 -21.05
N SER A 536 -17.80 -9.60 -19.93
CA SER A 536 -16.73 -9.99 -19.00
C SER A 536 -17.06 -11.31 -18.31
N GLY A 537 -16.06 -12.17 -18.13
CA GLY A 537 -16.16 -13.38 -17.33
C GLY A 537 -16.27 -13.15 -15.82
N ASN A 538 -16.18 -11.89 -15.35
CA ASN A 538 -16.17 -11.56 -13.91
C ASN A 538 -17.56 -11.47 -13.26
N GLY A 539 -18.60 -11.74 -14.03
CA GLY A 539 -19.97 -11.95 -13.57
C GLY A 539 -20.88 -10.74 -13.61
N PRO A 540 -22.18 -10.98 -13.81
CA PRO A 540 -23.24 -9.99 -13.74
C PRO A 540 -23.69 -9.75 -12.29
N ALA A 541 -24.47 -8.65 -12.06
CA ALA A 541 -25.08 -8.35 -10.77
C ALA A 541 -26.58 -8.04 -10.95
N TRP A 542 -27.45 -8.79 -10.28
CA TRP A 542 -28.89 -8.55 -10.28
C TRP A 542 -29.24 -7.39 -9.33
N SER A 543 -30.08 -6.45 -9.79
CA SER A 543 -30.50 -5.31 -8.97
C SER A 543 -31.44 -5.72 -7.82
N PRO A 544 -31.45 -5.04 -6.66
CA PRO A 544 -32.28 -5.36 -5.51
C PRO A 544 -33.80 -5.30 -5.80
N ASP A 545 -34.22 -4.46 -6.78
CA ASP A 545 -35.61 -4.35 -7.21
C ASP A 545 -36.05 -5.48 -8.18
N GLY A 546 -35.11 -6.36 -8.55
CA GLY A 546 -35.34 -7.48 -9.44
C GLY A 546 -35.62 -7.14 -10.91
N LYS A 547 -35.45 -5.88 -11.31
CA LYS A 547 -35.84 -5.39 -12.66
C LYS A 547 -34.67 -5.26 -13.62
N ARG A 548 -33.43 -5.20 -13.11
CA ARG A 548 -32.24 -4.89 -13.90
C ARG A 548 -31.09 -5.83 -13.59
N ILE A 549 -30.17 -5.94 -14.53
CA ILE A 549 -28.89 -6.63 -14.34
C ILE A 549 -27.77 -5.68 -14.78
N ALA A 550 -26.78 -5.46 -13.92
CA ALA A 550 -25.54 -4.81 -14.28
C ALA A 550 -24.57 -5.86 -14.83
N VAL A 551 -23.91 -5.57 -15.95
CA VAL A 551 -22.92 -6.44 -16.56
C VAL A 551 -21.84 -5.60 -17.22
N ALA A 552 -20.59 -6.05 -17.18
CA ALA A 552 -19.53 -5.44 -17.96
C ALA A 552 -19.44 -6.10 -19.34
N ASP A 553 -19.40 -5.32 -20.39
CA ASP A 553 -19.12 -5.82 -21.73
C ASP A 553 -17.91 -5.09 -22.37
N ASN A 554 -17.28 -5.74 -23.30
CA ASN A 554 -16.23 -5.17 -24.13
C ASN A 554 -16.77 -4.92 -25.53
N PRO A 555 -17.20 -3.70 -25.88
CA PRO A 555 -17.88 -3.41 -27.13
C PRO A 555 -16.94 -3.45 -28.35
N THR A 556 -15.65 -3.26 -28.17
CA THR A 556 -14.66 -3.14 -29.26
C THR A 556 -13.79 -4.38 -29.46
N GLY A 557 -13.74 -5.28 -28.45
CA GLY A 557 -12.79 -6.38 -28.41
C GLY A 557 -11.37 -5.96 -27.97
N GLU A 558 -11.14 -4.69 -27.70
CA GLU A 558 -9.86 -4.23 -27.17
C GLU A 558 -9.74 -4.61 -25.68
N PHE A 559 -8.65 -5.26 -25.32
CA PHE A 559 -8.45 -5.92 -24.02
C PHE A 559 -8.73 -5.05 -22.77
N ASP A 560 -8.80 -3.74 -22.91
CA ASP A 560 -8.88 -2.78 -21.83
C ASP A 560 -10.05 -1.79 -21.89
N LYS A 561 -11.05 -2.05 -22.72
CA LYS A 561 -12.21 -1.16 -22.91
C LYS A 561 -13.53 -1.86 -22.55
N TYR A 562 -13.74 -2.02 -21.25
CA TYR A 562 -15.01 -2.50 -20.74
C TYR A 562 -15.94 -1.35 -20.39
N ALA A 563 -17.22 -1.48 -20.73
CA ALA A 563 -18.30 -0.61 -20.28
C ALA A 563 -19.14 -1.32 -19.23
N VAL A 564 -19.63 -0.59 -18.23
CA VAL A 564 -20.69 -1.08 -17.34
C VAL A 564 -22.03 -0.80 -18.02
N GLU A 565 -22.78 -1.84 -18.32
CA GLU A 565 -24.07 -1.82 -18.98
C GLU A 565 -25.18 -2.23 -18.02
N ILE A 566 -26.32 -1.57 -18.10
CA ILE A 566 -27.53 -1.92 -17.36
C ILE A 566 -28.52 -2.54 -18.33
N MET A 567 -28.86 -3.79 -18.09
CA MET A 567 -29.90 -4.51 -18.84
C MET A 567 -31.22 -4.40 -18.10
N ASP A 568 -32.23 -3.88 -18.75
CA ASP A 568 -33.63 -3.90 -18.28
C ASP A 568 -34.32 -5.21 -18.68
N LEU A 569 -34.85 -5.93 -17.70
CA LEU A 569 -35.39 -7.27 -17.90
C LEU A 569 -36.76 -7.28 -18.64
N ALA A 570 -37.52 -6.18 -18.52
CA ALA A 570 -38.83 -6.08 -19.15
C ALA A 570 -38.73 -5.77 -20.66
N SER A 571 -37.84 -4.82 -21.00
CA SER A 571 -37.60 -4.41 -22.40
C SER A 571 -36.55 -5.27 -23.10
N LYS A 572 -35.73 -6.01 -22.36
CA LYS A 572 -34.55 -6.77 -22.85
C LYS A 572 -33.55 -5.86 -23.59
N THR A 573 -33.44 -4.60 -23.17
CA THR A 573 -32.51 -3.61 -23.73
C THR A 573 -31.38 -3.34 -22.76
N LYS A 574 -30.16 -3.15 -23.29
CA LYS A 574 -29.02 -2.72 -22.49
C LYS A 574 -28.70 -1.24 -22.73
N THR A 575 -28.29 -0.55 -21.69
CA THR A 575 -27.89 0.86 -21.73
C THR A 575 -26.60 1.04 -20.97
N ARG A 576 -25.62 1.71 -21.57
CA ARG A 576 -24.35 2.02 -20.97
C ARG A 576 -24.53 3.01 -19.78
N LEU A 577 -23.94 2.67 -18.64
CA LEU A 577 -23.92 3.51 -17.45
C LEU A 577 -22.60 4.30 -17.39
N GLY A 578 -22.69 5.58 -17.73
CA GLY A 578 -21.55 6.52 -17.74
C GLY A 578 -20.67 6.43 -18.98
N SER A 579 -19.59 7.21 -19.00
CA SER A 579 -18.68 7.36 -20.15
C SER A 579 -17.28 6.78 -19.88
N VAL A 580 -17.03 6.23 -18.70
CA VAL A 580 -15.71 5.71 -18.32
C VAL A 580 -15.51 4.33 -18.95
N ASP A 581 -14.37 4.12 -19.61
CA ASP A 581 -13.90 2.80 -19.99
C ASP A 581 -13.08 2.21 -18.83
N TRP A 582 -13.41 0.98 -18.45
CA TRP A 582 -12.81 0.28 -17.33
C TRP A 582 -11.83 -0.79 -17.83
N LEU A 583 -10.75 -0.98 -17.13
CA LEU A 583 -9.84 -2.07 -17.37
C LEU A 583 -10.14 -3.20 -16.37
N ALA A 584 -10.56 -4.36 -16.92
CA ALA A 584 -10.87 -5.56 -16.15
C ALA A 584 -11.77 -5.30 -14.93
N PRO A 585 -12.99 -4.77 -15.10
CA PRO A 585 -13.93 -4.67 -13.98
C PRO A 585 -14.19 -6.07 -13.43
N ASP A 586 -14.05 -6.21 -12.10
CA ASP A 586 -14.24 -7.48 -11.40
C ASP A 586 -15.71 -7.68 -11.01
N GLN A 587 -16.00 -8.72 -10.23
CA GLN A 587 -17.35 -9.05 -9.77
C GLN A 587 -18.06 -7.82 -9.22
N MET A 588 -19.26 -7.56 -9.73
CA MET A 588 -20.08 -6.41 -9.35
C MET A 588 -21.08 -6.77 -8.26
N ALA A 589 -21.45 -5.79 -7.43
CA ALA A 589 -22.51 -5.90 -6.44
C ALA A 589 -23.31 -4.59 -6.37
N TRP A 590 -24.64 -4.69 -6.38
CA TRP A 590 -25.49 -3.54 -6.12
C TRP A 590 -25.51 -3.19 -4.64
N LEU A 591 -25.56 -1.92 -4.31
CA LEU A 591 -25.98 -1.49 -2.97
C LEU A 591 -27.41 -1.95 -2.71
N PRO A 592 -27.78 -2.32 -1.47
CA PRO A 592 -29.11 -2.86 -1.16
C PRO A 592 -30.27 -1.91 -1.46
N ASP A 593 -30.02 -0.60 -1.44
CA ASP A 593 -31.00 0.45 -1.81
C ASP A 593 -31.09 0.68 -3.34
N GLY A 594 -30.23 0.04 -4.13
CA GLY A 594 -30.19 0.19 -5.58
C GLY A 594 -29.59 1.50 -6.08
N SER A 595 -28.97 2.31 -5.19
CA SER A 595 -28.44 3.63 -5.53
C SER A 595 -27.11 3.59 -6.28
N ALA A 596 -26.34 2.50 -6.15
CA ALA A 596 -25.05 2.37 -6.82
C ALA A 596 -24.62 0.90 -7.01
N ILE A 597 -23.61 0.71 -7.88
CA ILE A 597 -22.95 -0.57 -8.14
C ILE A 597 -21.50 -0.45 -7.62
N LEU A 598 -21.09 -1.42 -6.82
CA LEU A 598 -19.73 -1.57 -6.32
C LEU A 598 -18.99 -2.61 -7.15
N PHE A 599 -17.74 -2.34 -7.49
CA PHE A 599 -16.85 -3.27 -8.18
C PHE A 599 -15.39 -2.86 -8.08
N ASN A 600 -14.49 -3.80 -8.20
CA ASN A 600 -13.06 -3.51 -8.32
C ASN A 600 -12.70 -3.32 -9.79
N ALA A 601 -11.91 -2.30 -10.11
CA ALA A 601 -11.47 -2.02 -11.46
C ALA A 601 -10.20 -1.17 -11.49
N ARG A 602 -9.58 -1.09 -12.66
CA ARG A 602 -8.55 -0.10 -13.01
C ARG A 602 -9.13 0.90 -13.99
N VAL A 603 -8.76 2.17 -13.85
CA VAL A 603 -9.25 3.26 -14.73
C VAL A 603 -8.30 3.50 -15.91
N ALA A 604 -7.03 3.10 -15.79
CA ALA A 604 -6.03 3.27 -16.83
C ALA A 604 -5.00 2.15 -16.77
N ARG A 605 -4.39 1.80 -17.93
CA ARG A 605 -3.26 0.84 -17.98
C ARG A 605 -2.08 1.24 -17.12
N THR A 606 -1.94 2.52 -16.85
CA THR A 606 -0.88 3.06 -15.99
C THR A 606 -1.10 2.82 -14.51
N SER A 607 -2.31 2.42 -14.09
CA SER A 607 -2.62 2.02 -12.73
C SER A 607 -2.54 0.50 -12.63
N LEU A 608 -1.61 -0.02 -11.85
CA LEU A 608 -1.57 -1.45 -11.53
C LEU A 608 -2.66 -1.84 -10.53
N ASN A 609 -3.17 -0.89 -9.73
CA ASN A 609 -4.13 -1.19 -8.67
C ASN A 609 -5.55 -1.27 -9.20
N ALA A 610 -6.14 -2.45 -9.08
CA ALA A 610 -7.58 -2.57 -9.02
C ALA A 610 -8.05 -2.03 -7.66
N GLN A 611 -8.84 -0.97 -7.69
CA GLN A 611 -9.43 -0.36 -6.50
C GLN A 611 -10.93 -0.56 -6.51
N LEU A 612 -11.55 -0.49 -5.34
CA LEU A 612 -13.00 -0.54 -5.21
C LEU A 612 -13.59 0.81 -5.63
N PHE A 613 -14.55 0.75 -6.55
CA PHE A 613 -15.31 1.90 -7.03
C PHE A 613 -16.80 1.72 -6.72
N SER A 614 -17.48 2.84 -6.54
CA SER A 614 -18.93 2.97 -6.52
C SER A 614 -19.34 3.78 -7.75
N LEU A 615 -20.27 3.24 -8.55
CA LEU A 615 -20.87 3.89 -9.71
C LEU A 615 -22.34 4.11 -9.44
N SER A 616 -22.76 5.37 -9.20
CA SER A 616 -24.14 5.69 -8.86
C SER A 616 -25.11 5.34 -9.98
N TYR A 617 -26.34 4.99 -9.61
CA TYR A 617 -27.42 4.73 -10.55
C TYR A 617 -28.64 5.60 -10.19
N PRO A 618 -29.28 6.32 -11.17
CA PRO A 618 -28.95 6.35 -12.61
C PRO A 618 -27.89 7.37 -13.02
N ASP A 619 -27.35 8.18 -12.11
CA ASP A 619 -26.58 9.40 -12.42
C ASP A 619 -25.17 9.13 -12.95
N ALA A 620 -24.68 7.90 -12.83
CA ALA A 620 -23.37 7.45 -13.30
C ALA A 620 -22.18 8.23 -12.71
N GLU A 621 -22.30 8.76 -11.48
CA GLU A 621 -21.18 9.37 -10.77
C GLU A 621 -20.21 8.29 -10.31
N VAL A 622 -18.93 8.47 -10.67
CA VAL A 622 -17.85 7.57 -10.27
C VAL A 622 -17.24 8.06 -8.96
N ARG A 623 -17.24 7.21 -7.95
CA ARG A 623 -16.59 7.46 -6.66
C ARG A 623 -15.62 6.34 -6.36
N ARG A 624 -14.37 6.68 -6.05
CA ARG A 624 -13.36 5.72 -5.61
C ARG A 624 -13.54 5.46 -4.11
N VAL A 625 -13.74 4.20 -3.73
CA VAL A 625 -13.98 3.78 -2.34
C VAL A 625 -12.67 3.52 -1.62
N THR A 626 -11.76 2.70 -2.19
CA THR A 626 -10.44 2.47 -1.62
C THR A 626 -9.39 3.34 -2.30
N ASN A 627 -8.39 3.81 -1.55
CA ASN A 627 -7.31 4.67 -2.06
C ASN A 627 -5.99 4.37 -1.33
N ASP A 628 -5.62 3.10 -1.26
CA ASP A 628 -4.39 2.63 -0.66
C ASP A 628 -3.43 2.01 -1.69
N LEU A 629 -2.35 1.39 -1.21
CA LEU A 629 -1.32 0.76 -2.04
C LEU A 629 -1.67 -0.66 -2.46
N ASN A 630 -2.77 -1.23 -1.95
CA ASN A 630 -3.16 -2.59 -2.20
C ASN A 630 -4.03 -2.70 -3.44
N PHE A 631 -4.26 -3.92 -3.89
CA PHE A 631 -5.24 -4.27 -4.92
C PHE A 631 -6.42 -4.95 -4.24
N TYR A 632 -7.56 -4.96 -4.90
CA TYR A 632 -8.75 -5.65 -4.41
C TYR A 632 -9.35 -6.49 -5.53
N ASN A 633 -9.71 -7.74 -5.21
CA ASN A 633 -10.34 -8.70 -6.13
C ASN A 633 -11.61 -9.25 -5.51
N GLY A 634 -12.68 -9.34 -6.29
CA GLY A 634 -13.99 -9.77 -5.86
C GLY A 634 -14.70 -8.74 -5.00
N THR A 635 -16.01 -8.66 -5.13
CA THR A 635 -16.85 -7.73 -4.38
C THR A 635 -18.12 -8.46 -3.96
N SER A 636 -18.32 -8.65 -2.66
CA SER A 636 -19.51 -9.28 -2.10
C SER A 636 -19.99 -8.47 -0.88
N ILE A 637 -21.28 -8.18 -0.83
CA ILE A 637 -21.86 -7.26 0.15
C ILE A 637 -22.98 -7.94 0.96
N THR A 638 -23.15 -7.54 2.22
CA THR A 638 -24.26 -7.96 3.09
C THR A 638 -25.58 -7.35 2.63
N SER A 639 -26.71 -8.00 2.94
CA SER A 639 -28.03 -7.53 2.54
C SER A 639 -28.45 -6.19 3.12
N ASP A 640 -27.83 -5.79 4.24
CA ASP A 640 -28.03 -4.48 4.89
C ASP A 640 -27.01 -3.41 4.44
N GLY A 641 -26.04 -3.78 3.59
CA GLY A 641 -25.00 -2.90 3.11
C GLY A 641 -23.91 -2.55 4.13
N SER A 642 -23.97 -3.11 5.35
CA SER A 642 -23.07 -2.71 6.45
C SER A 642 -21.64 -3.19 6.27
N ALA A 643 -21.42 -4.27 5.49
CA ALA A 643 -20.13 -4.89 5.29
C ALA A 643 -19.94 -5.46 3.87
N LEU A 644 -18.69 -5.44 3.41
CA LEU A 644 -18.26 -5.98 2.12
C LEU A 644 -17.04 -6.87 2.34
N ALA A 645 -17.00 -8.03 1.68
CA ALA A 645 -15.81 -8.87 1.61
C ALA A 645 -15.10 -8.72 0.26
N SER A 646 -13.78 -8.71 0.30
CA SER A 646 -12.91 -8.68 -0.88
C SER A 646 -11.58 -9.40 -0.58
N ALA A 647 -10.85 -9.82 -1.59
CA ALA A 647 -9.47 -10.28 -1.44
C ALA A 647 -8.53 -9.10 -1.64
N GLN A 648 -7.76 -8.75 -0.61
CA GLN A 648 -6.79 -7.67 -0.64
C GLN A 648 -5.40 -8.21 -0.97
N VAL A 649 -4.78 -7.69 -2.02
CA VAL A 649 -3.44 -8.08 -2.47
C VAL A 649 -2.45 -7.00 -2.09
N THR A 650 -1.44 -7.36 -1.32
CA THR A 650 -0.32 -6.50 -0.96
C THR A 650 0.93 -6.96 -1.71
N LEU A 651 1.55 -6.04 -2.47
CA LEU A 651 2.81 -6.31 -3.15
C LEU A 651 3.99 -6.01 -2.23
N THR A 652 4.91 -6.97 -2.13
CA THR A 652 6.19 -6.78 -1.45
C THR A 652 7.31 -7.07 -2.43
N GLY A 653 8.39 -6.32 -2.38
CA GLY A 653 9.55 -6.57 -3.25
C GLY A 653 10.78 -5.84 -2.78
N SER A 654 11.92 -6.54 -2.77
CA SER A 654 13.23 -6.00 -2.41
C SER A 654 14.28 -6.47 -3.40
N LEU A 655 15.35 -5.69 -3.53
CA LEU A 655 16.46 -6.02 -4.40
C LEU A 655 17.54 -6.78 -3.63
N TRP A 656 18.07 -7.81 -4.27
CA TRP A 656 19.12 -8.67 -3.72
C TRP A 656 20.28 -8.79 -4.71
N VAL A 657 21.50 -8.78 -4.18
CA VAL A 657 22.72 -9.00 -4.95
C VAL A 657 23.42 -10.26 -4.46
N ALA A 658 23.87 -11.09 -5.40
CA ALA A 658 24.65 -12.29 -5.13
C ALA A 658 25.83 -12.40 -6.09
N ASN A 659 26.87 -13.15 -5.70
CA ASN A 659 27.95 -13.49 -6.61
C ASN A 659 27.46 -14.53 -7.64
N PHE A 660 27.87 -14.36 -8.89
CA PHE A 660 27.53 -15.25 -10.01
C PHE A 660 28.82 -15.77 -10.65
N GLY A 661 28.98 -17.10 -10.80
CA GLY A 661 30.14 -17.71 -11.44
C GLY A 661 30.57 -19.04 -10.85
N SER A 662 31.66 -19.62 -11.34
CA SER A 662 32.11 -20.99 -11.16
C SER A 662 32.72 -21.37 -9.79
N SER A 663 32.63 -20.55 -8.75
CA SER A 663 33.22 -20.89 -7.45
C SER A 663 32.20 -21.62 -6.56
N THR A 664 32.61 -22.72 -5.98
CA THR A 664 31.86 -23.55 -5.02
C THR A 664 31.55 -22.86 -3.68
N SER A 665 31.94 -21.61 -3.52
CA SER A 665 31.64 -20.78 -2.34
C SER A 665 30.72 -19.63 -2.72
N PHE A 666 29.40 -19.85 -2.66
CA PHE A 666 28.44 -18.77 -2.75
C PHE A 666 28.48 -17.95 -1.46
N SER A 667 28.81 -16.68 -1.54
CA SER A 667 28.43 -15.76 -0.47
C SER A 667 26.90 -15.71 -0.42
N PRO A 668 26.28 -15.73 0.76
CA PRO A 668 24.83 -15.62 0.84
C PRO A 668 24.35 -14.33 0.14
N PRO A 669 23.21 -14.36 -0.55
CA PRO A 669 22.62 -13.17 -1.16
C PRO A 669 22.47 -12.05 -0.14
N ARG A 670 22.76 -10.82 -0.55
CA ARG A 670 22.65 -9.63 0.30
C ARG A 670 21.50 -8.75 -0.20
N GLN A 671 20.57 -8.44 0.69
CA GLN A 671 19.52 -7.48 0.44
C GLN A 671 20.10 -6.06 0.36
N ILE A 672 19.70 -5.29 -0.66
CA ILE A 672 20.16 -3.92 -0.91
C ILE A 672 19.04 -2.87 -0.90
N SER A 673 17.77 -3.30 -0.89
CA SER A 673 16.64 -2.39 -0.66
C SER A 673 15.69 -2.97 0.38
N SER A 674 14.98 -2.11 1.10
CA SER A 674 14.12 -2.55 2.22
C SER A 674 12.81 -3.21 1.76
N GLY A 675 12.29 -2.85 0.59
CA GLY A 675 10.97 -3.29 0.12
C GLY A 675 9.78 -2.89 0.98
N ILE A 676 9.99 -1.99 1.98
CA ILE A 676 8.93 -1.55 2.90
C ILE A 676 8.09 -0.47 2.20
N SER A 677 6.78 -0.69 2.15
CA SER A 677 5.81 0.21 1.52
C SER A 677 6.05 0.47 0.02
N ARG A 678 6.88 -0.37 -0.62
CA ARG A 678 7.12 -0.33 -2.07
C ARG A 678 7.61 -1.69 -2.57
N ALA A 679 7.28 -2.04 -3.79
CA ALA A 679 7.79 -3.25 -4.44
C ALA A 679 8.90 -2.87 -5.43
N ASP A 680 10.15 -3.04 -4.99
CA ASP A 680 11.33 -2.72 -5.79
C ASP A 680 11.60 -3.81 -6.84
N GLY A 681 11.91 -3.41 -8.06
CA GLY A 681 12.24 -4.29 -9.17
C GLY A 681 11.05 -4.99 -9.83
N ILE A 682 9.82 -4.59 -9.53
CA ILE A 682 8.58 -5.28 -9.96
C ILE A 682 8.45 -5.42 -11.48
N SER A 683 8.96 -4.46 -12.27
CA SER A 683 8.81 -4.44 -13.73
C SER A 683 10.12 -4.26 -14.49
N GLY A 684 11.26 -4.35 -13.78
CA GLY A 684 12.57 -4.31 -14.42
C GLY A 684 13.71 -3.81 -13.54
N ILE A 685 14.89 -4.38 -13.79
CA ILE A 685 16.15 -4.01 -13.14
C ILE A 685 17.24 -4.05 -14.20
N ILE A 686 18.13 -3.07 -14.21
CA ILE A 686 19.31 -3.08 -15.04
C ILE A 686 20.56 -2.63 -14.27
N TRP A 687 21.71 -3.16 -14.68
CA TRP A 687 23.02 -2.58 -14.39
C TRP A 687 23.37 -1.58 -15.49
N THR A 688 23.87 -0.43 -15.10
CA THR A 688 24.46 0.51 -16.02
C THR A 688 25.95 0.18 -16.22
N PRO A 689 26.54 0.56 -17.37
CA PRO A 689 27.97 0.29 -17.62
C PRO A 689 28.93 0.92 -16.61
N ASP A 690 28.53 2.03 -15.95
CA ASP A 690 29.28 2.66 -14.85
C ASP A 690 29.08 1.98 -13.49
N GLY A 691 28.32 0.87 -13.44
CA GLY A 691 28.16 0.02 -12.26
C GLY A 691 27.06 0.45 -11.30
N ARG A 692 26.18 1.41 -11.68
CA ARG A 692 24.97 1.71 -10.92
C ARG A 692 23.85 0.74 -11.29
N ILE A 693 22.79 0.76 -10.50
CA ILE A 693 21.56 0.00 -10.71
C ILE A 693 20.44 0.98 -11.01
N ILE A 694 19.66 0.72 -12.08
CA ILE A 694 18.37 1.40 -12.32
C ILE A 694 17.28 0.33 -12.19
N TYR A 695 16.22 0.65 -11.46
CA TYR A 695 15.13 -0.29 -11.24
C TYR A 695 13.80 0.41 -11.16
N THR A 696 12.75 -0.33 -11.51
CA THR A 696 11.38 0.11 -11.27
C THR A 696 10.98 -0.13 -9.82
N TYR A 697 10.14 0.71 -9.27
CA TYR A 697 9.49 0.45 -8.00
C TYR A 697 8.03 0.87 -8.05
N TYR A 698 7.20 0.14 -7.31
CA TYR A 698 5.78 0.42 -7.21
C TYR A 698 5.48 1.18 -5.92
N THR A 699 4.76 2.30 -6.04
CA THR A 699 4.27 3.09 -4.91
C THR A 699 3.05 3.92 -5.33
N SER A 700 2.11 4.13 -4.42
CA SER A 700 0.95 5.03 -4.61
C SER A 700 0.18 4.84 -5.94
N GLY A 701 0.07 3.59 -6.42
CA GLY A 701 -0.69 3.28 -7.63
C GLY A 701 0.04 3.47 -8.95
N SER A 702 1.34 3.79 -8.94
CA SER A 702 2.16 3.94 -10.14
C SER A 702 3.52 3.26 -10.02
N ILE A 703 4.09 2.87 -11.16
CA ILE A 703 5.48 2.43 -11.25
C ILE A 703 6.34 3.64 -11.55
N GLN A 704 7.45 3.77 -10.81
CA GLN A 704 8.45 4.81 -10.92
C GLN A 704 9.82 4.21 -11.20
N LEU A 705 10.82 5.06 -11.48
CA LEU A 705 12.21 4.68 -11.69
C LEU A 705 13.09 5.24 -10.58
N ALA A 706 13.99 4.43 -10.07
CA ALA A 706 15.04 4.85 -9.15
C ALA A 706 16.41 4.33 -9.60
N SER A 707 17.46 5.04 -9.19
CA SER A 707 18.85 4.63 -9.30
C SER A 707 19.46 4.41 -7.91
N ALA A 708 20.36 3.43 -7.80
CA ALA A 708 21.09 3.14 -6.58
C ALA A 708 22.53 2.68 -6.89
N ALA A 709 23.41 2.78 -5.90
CA ALA A 709 24.69 2.10 -5.95
C ALA A 709 24.50 0.58 -5.69
N PRO A 710 25.47 -0.29 -6.11
CA PRO A 710 25.36 -1.74 -5.93
C PRO A 710 25.27 -2.22 -4.47
N ASP A 711 25.65 -1.38 -3.53
CA ASP A 711 25.52 -1.65 -2.10
C ASP A 711 24.16 -1.22 -1.51
N GLY A 712 23.28 -0.63 -2.34
CA GLY A 712 21.99 -0.10 -1.93
C GLY A 712 22.06 1.33 -1.39
N SER A 713 23.22 1.99 -1.42
CA SER A 713 23.37 3.40 -1.06
C SER A 713 23.01 4.33 -2.22
N ASN A 714 22.95 5.63 -1.94
CA ASN A 714 22.73 6.69 -2.94
C ASN A 714 21.45 6.49 -3.78
N VAL A 715 20.37 6.06 -3.13
CA VAL A 715 19.07 5.90 -3.79
C VAL A 715 18.48 7.27 -4.11
N HIS A 716 18.09 7.46 -5.37
CA HIS A 716 17.37 8.66 -5.81
C HIS A 716 16.43 8.31 -6.97
N ASP A 717 15.31 9.00 -7.02
CA ASP A 717 14.36 8.86 -8.11
C ASP A 717 14.91 9.51 -9.38
N ILE A 718 14.72 8.86 -10.51
CA ILE A 718 15.12 9.35 -11.82
C ILE A 718 13.91 9.53 -12.74
N ALA A 719 14.00 10.51 -13.65
CA ALA A 719 13.03 10.80 -14.69
C ALA A 719 11.63 11.26 -14.22
N SER A 720 11.45 12.56 -14.12
CA SER A 720 10.11 13.17 -14.09
C SER A 720 9.42 13.02 -15.47
N GLY A 721 8.17 12.53 -15.48
CA GLY A 721 7.36 12.38 -16.69
C GLY A 721 7.34 10.98 -17.31
N VAL A 722 8.01 10.01 -16.70
CA VAL A 722 7.88 8.59 -17.04
C VAL A 722 6.65 8.01 -16.32
N VAL A 723 5.80 7.33 -17.07
CA VAL A 723 4.56 6.74 -16.56
C VAL A 723 4.60 5.24 -16.75
N SER A 724 4.54 4.50 -15.63
CA SER A 724 4.53 3.03 -15.59
C SER A 724 5.57 2.36 -16.49
N PRO A 725 6.86 2.63 -16.27
CA PRO A 725 7.94 2.01 -17.04
C PRO A 725 8.04 0.51 -16.74
N SER A 726 8.34 -0.27 -17.77
CA SER A 726 8.54 -1.72 -17.68
C SER A 726 9.59 -2.21 -18.67
N TRP A 727 10.11 -3.43 -18.48
CA TRP A 727 11.09 -4.08 -19.36
C TRP A 727 12.29 -3.21 -19.70
N LEU A 728 13.05 -2.83 -18.67
CA LEU A 728 14.23 -1.99 -18.83
C LEU A 728 15.38 -2.76 -19.51
N SER A 729 16.14 -2.07 -20.37
CA SER A 729 17.38 -2.59 -20.94
C SER A 729 18.44 -1.49 -20.99
N SER A 730 19.65 -1.81 -20.52
CA SER A 730 20.81 -0.92 -20.55
C SER A 730 21.46 -0.94 -21.95
N CYS A 731 21.89 0.21 -22.45
CA CYS A 731 22.63 0.33 -23.69
C CYS A 731 24.15 0.26 -23.44
N GLY A 732 24.88 -0.39 -24.35
CA GLY A 732 26.32 -0.53 -24.22
C GLY A 732 27.12 0.76 -24.44
N ASP A 733 26.48 1.84 -24.89
CA ASP A 733 27.10 3.17 -25.08
C ASP A 733 27.41 3.90 -23.74
N GLY A 734 26.94 3.33 -22.60
CA GLY A 734 27.16 3.92 -21.29
C GLY A 734 26.38 5.20 -21.00
N ARG A 735 25.49 5.59 -21.90
CA ARG A 735 24.71 6.83 -21.83
C ARG A 735 23.21 6.57 -21.72
N HIS A 736 22.67 5.64 -22.49
CA HIS A 736 21.25 5.43 -22.61
C HIS A 736 20.77 4.15 -21.92
N PHE A 737 19.51 4.16 -21.51
CA PHE A 737 18.72 2.97 -21.29
C PHE A 737 17.37 3.07 -22.00
N VAL A 738 16.79 1.93 -22.32
CA VAL A 738 15.49 1.84 -23.01
C VAL A 738 14.49 1.09 -22.17
N PHE A 739 13.20 1.41 -22.36
CA PHE A 739 12.11 0.81 -21.60
C PHE A 739 10.79 0.93 -22.38
N THR A 740 9.84 0.13 -21.98
CA THR A 740 8.45 0.29 -22.43
C THR A 740 7.75 1.28 -21.52
N MET A 741 6.99 2.20 -22.11
CA MET A 741 6.13 3.14 -21.37
C MET A 741 4.73 3.15 -21.98
N GLY A 742 3.70 3.01 -21.13
CA GLY A 742 2.31 3.23 -21.55
C GLY A 742 2.02 4.71 -21.77
N ARG A 743 1.38 5.07 -22.89
CA ARG A 743 0.92 6.43 -23.16
C ARG A 743 -0.59 6.42 -23.34
N GLY A 744 -1.34 6.87 -22.33
CA GLY A 744 -2.79 6.98 -22.42
C GLY A 744 -3.52 5.64 -22.44
N LYS A 745 -4.75 5.60 -22.92
CA LYS A 745 -5.67 4.47 -22.83
C LYS A 745 -5.31 3.25 -23.71
N ASP A 746 -4.52 3.39 -24.76
CA ASP A 746 -4.55 2.45 -25.87
C ASP A 746 -3.20 1.92 -26.40
N SER A 747 -2.05 2.36 -25.90
CA SER A 747 -0.77 1.90 -26.48
C SER A 747 0.42 1.95 -25.54
N SER A 748 1.28 0.94 -25.64
CA SER A 748 2.63 0.98 -25.09
C SER A 748 3.64 1.26 -26.19
N SER A 749 4.66 2.05 -25.88
CA SER A 749 5.71 2.44 -26.83
C SER A 749 7.09 2.23 -26.22
N ILE A 750 8.10 2.07 -27.05
CA ILE A 750 9.48 2.03 -26.64
C ILE A 750 10.04 3.44 -26.51
N TRP A 751 10.70 3.69 -25.41
CA TRP A 751 11.33 4.96 -25.07
C TRP A 751 12.80 4.76 -24.71
N ARG A 752 13.59 5.80 -24.90
CA ARG A 752 14.93 5.91 -24.34
C ARG A 752 15.04 7.10 -23.41
N ALA A 753 15.94 7.01 -22.44
CA ALA A 753 16.37 8.12 -21.62
C ALA A 753 17.89 8.01 -21.38
N ASP A 754 18.53 9.12 -21.01
CA ASP A 754 19.90 9.08 -20.47
C ASP A 754 19.87 8.43 -19.07
N ILE A 755 21.01 7.91 -18.60
CA ILE A 755 21.13 7.18 -17.31
C ILE A 755 20.66 8.02 -16.11
N ASP A 756 20.71 9.35 -16.21
CA ASP A 756 20.20 10.29 -15.20
C ASP A 756 18.69 10.58 -15.34
N GLY A 757 18.02 9.96 -16.32
CA GLY A 757 16.60 10.16 -16.61
C GLY A 757 16.29 11.35 -17.51
N SER A 758 17.28 12.11 -17.94
CA SER A 758 17.11 13.21 -18.90
C SER A 758 16.96 12.73 -20.35
N ASN A 759 16.69 13.65 -21.28
CA ASN A 759 16.60 13.40 -22.73
C ASN A 759 15.64 12.28 -23.13
N LEU A 760 14.48 12.24 -22.47
CA LEU A 760 13.41 11.28 -22.76
C LEU A 760 12.93 11.39 -24.21
N ALA A 761 13.00 10.31 -24.98
CA ALA A 761 12.58 10.27 -26.38
C ALA A 761 11.83 8.96 -26.72
N GLN A 762 10.75 9.09 -27.48
CA GLN A 762 9.97 7.96 -27.99
C GLN A 762 10.66 7.38 -29.24
N LEU A 763 10.85 6.06 -29.28
CA LEU A 763 11.48 5.34 -30.39
C LEU A 763 10.47 4.59 -31.28
N SER A 764 9.33 4.16 -30.75
CA SER A 764 8.28 3.48 -31.52
C SER A 764 6.95 4.21 -31.45
N SER A 765 6.16 4.14 -32.53
CA SER A 765 4.83 4.72 -32.65
C SER A 765 3.74 3.67 -32.92
N GLY A 766 4.05 2.39 -32.77
CA GLY A 766 3.13 1.27 -32.98
C GLY A 766 2.02 1.20 -31.93
N THR A 767 1.06 0.31 -32.15
CA THR A 767 -0.11 0.12 -31.28
C THR A 767 0.24 -0.49 -29.95
N THR A 768 1.16 -1.48 -29.92
CA THR A 768 1.68 -2.08 -28.69
C THR A 768 3.10 -2.57 -28.92
N SER A 769 4.07 -1.84 -28.38
CA SER A 769 5.49 -2.18 -28.46
C SER A 769 6.02 -2.55 -27.08
N VAL A 770 6.66 -3.71 -26.94
CA VAL A 770 7.08 -4.30 -25.66
C VAL A 770 8.46 -4.98 -25.76
N HIS A 771 9.03 -5.30 -24.61
CA HIS A 771 10.29 -6.04 -24.48
C HIS A 771 11.48 -5.42 -25.26
N PRO A 772 11.81 -4.13 -25.05
CA PRO A 772 12.96 -3.54 -25.73
C PRO A 772 14.27 -4.15 -25.22
N ASN A 773 15.20 -4.35 -26.14
CA ASN A 773 16.56 -4.73 -25.83
C ASN A 773 17.55 -3.93 -26.67
N CYS A 774 18.46 -3.22 -26.00
CA CYS A 774 19.43 -2.34 -26.65
C CYS A 774 20.67 -3.13 -27.12
N SER A 775 21.21 -2.77 -28.27
CA SER A 775 22.41 -3.40 -28.82
C SER A 775 23.64 -3.15 -27.94
N PRO A 776 24.61 -4.11 -27.90
CA PRO A 776 25.84 -3.97 -27.12
C PRO A 776 26.70 -2.75 -27.54
N ASP A 777 26.57 -2.26 -28.78
CA ASP A 777 27.23 -1.05 -29.27
C ASP A 777 26.39 0.23 -29.08
N GLY A 778 25.16 0.12 -28.49
CA GLY A 778 24.27 1.23 -28.21
C GLY A 778 23.61 1.88 -29.42
N LYS A 779 23.74 1.32 -30.64
CA LYS A 779 23.28 2.00 -31.88
C LYS A 779 21.81 1.76 -32.24
N PHE A 780 21.20 0.66 -31.79
CA PHE A 780 19.84 0.29 -32.11
C PHE A 780 19.15 -0.48 -30.99
N VAL A 781 17.83 -0.53 -31.09
CA VAL A 781 16.95 -1.25 -30.16
C VAL A 781 16.14 -2.27 -30.94
N ILE A 782 16.03 -3.49 -30.40
CA ILE A 782 15.09 -4.52 -30.86
C ILE A 782 13.97 -4.63 -29.87
N TYR A 783 12.74 -4.76 -30.36
CA TYR A 783 11.54 -4.89 -29.52
C TYR A 783 10.49 -5.75 -30.23
N ALA A 784 9.52 -6.25 -29.48
CA ALA A 784 8.36 -6.92 -30.02
C ALA A 784 7.21 -5.93 -30.24
N GLU A 785 6.60 -5.96 -31.43
CA GLU A 785 5.39 -5.21 -31.78
C GLU A 785 4.23 -6.18 -31.94
N VAL A 786 3.16 -5.91 -31.18
CA VAL A 786 1.91 -6.68 -31.21
C VAL A 786 0.92 -5.95 -32.08
N SER A 787 0.40 -6.64 -33.12
CA SER A 787 -0.58 -6.09 -34.06
C SER A 787 -1.67 -7.14 -34.30
N GLY A 788 -2.84 -6.96 -33.70
CA GLY A 788 -3.88 -7.97 -33.69
C GLY A 788 -3.37 -9.26 -32.99
N ASP A 789 -3.53 -10.40 -33.67
CA ASP A 789 -3.07 -11.71 -33.19
C ASP A 789 -1.61 -12.03 -33.53
N SER A 790 -0.86 -11.10 -34.12
CA SER A 790 0.51 -11.35 -34.58
C SER A 790 1.54 -10.58 -33.76
N ILE A 791 2.69 -11.20 -33.51
CA ILE A 791 3.83 -10.60 -32.79
C ILE A 791 5.06 -10.61 -33.71
N HIS A 792 5.68 -9.46 -33.90
CA HIS A 792 6.85 -9.32 -34.76
C HIS A 792 8.00 -8.61 -34.07
N LEU A 793 9.23 -9.05 -34.35
CA LEU A 793 10.42 -8.34 -33.91
C LEU A 793 10.73 -7.17 -34.85
N MET A 794 10.90 -6.00 -34.26
CA MET A 794 11.23 -4.74 -34.93
C MET A 794 12.59 -4.24 -34.48
N ARG A 795 13.28 -3.51 -35.36
CA ARG A 795 14.54 -2.83 -35.09
C ARG A 795 14.39 -1.33 -35.37
N VAL A 796 14.86 -0.49 -34.45
CA VAL A 796 14.89 0.97 -34.62
C VAL A 796 16.25 1.52 -34.14
N GLY A 797 16.73 2.63 -34.76
CA GLY A 797 17.93 3.32 -34.29
C GLY A 797 17.73 3.91 -32.87
N ILE A 798 18.81 4.02 -32.08
CA ILE A 798 18.74 4.63 -30.73
C ILE A 798 18.32 6.11 -30.79
N ASP A 799 18.62 6.81 -31.90
CA ASP A 799 18.22 8.18 -32.14
C ASP A 799 16.87 8.30 -32.87
N GLY A 800 16.15 7.18 -33.03
CA GLY A 800 14.90 7.09 -33.73
C GLY A 800 15.08 6.69 -35.21
N GLY A 801 14.04 6.95 -36.01
CA GLY A 801 13.98 6.57 -37.41
C GLY A 801 12.82 5.61 -37.72
N ALA A 802 12.69 5.15 -38.94
CA ALA A 802 11.66 4.20 -39.34
C ALA A 802 11.99 2.79 -38.79
N PRO A 803 11.09 2.15 -38.02
CA PRO A 803 11.31 0.78 -37.59
C PRO A 803 11.29 -0.21 -38.74
N ALA A 804 12.14 -1.20 -38.71
CA ALA A 804 12.25 -2.28 -39.69
C ALA A 804 11.91 -3.62 -39.05
N LYS A 805 11.05 -4.43 -39.69
CA LYS A 805 10.77 -5.81 -39.28
C LYS A 805 11.97 -6.71 -39.55
N ILE A 806 12.39 -7.51 -38.59
CA ILE A 806 13.59 -8.36 -38.67
C ILE A 806 13.30 -9.87 -38.67
N SER A 807 12.11 -10.32 -38.31
CA SER A 807 11.76 -11.74 -38.33
C SER A 807 10.49 -12.00 -39.15
N LYS A 808 10.45 -13.20 -39.76
CA LYS A 808 9.24 -13.72 -40.44
C LYS A 808 8.36 -14.50 -39.46
N GLU A 809 9.00 -15.17 -38.50
CA GLU A 809 8.37 -15.97 -37.47
C GLU A 809 7.87 -15.12 -36.32
N GLU A 810 6.90 -15.63 -35.61
CA GLU A 810 6.39 -15.00 -34.38
C GLU A 810 7.34 -15.28 -33.21
N LEU A 811 8.05 -14.24 -32.82
CA LEU A 811 9.07 -14.24 -31.79
C LEU A 811 8.81 -13.13 -30.79
N PHE A 812 9.06 -13.38 -29.51
CA PHE A 812 8.87 -12.36 -28.46
C PHE A 812 9.97 -12.44 -27.40
N ALA A 813 10.05 -11.44 -26.49
CA ALA A 813 11.07 -11.30 -25.45
C ALA A 813 12.53 -11.40 -25.98
N PRO A 814 12.94 -10.60 -26.97
CA PRO A 814 14.26 -10.68 -27.57
C PRO A 814 15.36 -10.21 -26.62
N VAL A 815 16.48 -10.92 -26.57
CA VAL A 815 17.71 -10.53 -25.86
C VAL A 815 18.90 -10.70 -26.78
N ILE A 816 19.62 -9.61 -27.05
CA ILE A 816 20.79 -9.60 -27.94
C ILE A 816 22.00 -10.25 -27.25
N SER A 817 22.73 -11.11 -27.95
CA SER A 817 23.97 -11.72 -27.46
C SER A 817 25.05 -10.66 -27.19
N PRO A 818 25.99 -10.88 -26.26
CA PRO A 818 27.05 -9.90 -25.96
C PRO A 818 27.94 -9.51 -27.13
N ASP A 819 28.07 -10.39 -28.13
CA ASP A 819 28.82 -10.13 -29.37
C ASP A 819 27.97 -9.41 -30.45
N GLY A 820 26.66 -9.19 -30.19
CA GLY A 820 25.79 -8.52 -31.13
C GLY A 820 25.41 -9.29 -32.40
N THR A 821 25.61 -10.62 -32.45
CA THR A 821 25.37 -11.43 -33.64
C THR A 821 24.11 -12.27 -33.63
N SER A 822 23.53 -12.50 -32.44
CA SER A 822 22.41 -13.39 -32.23
C SER A 822 21.39 -12.80 -31.25
N LEU A 823 20.17 -13.33 -31.34
CA LEU A 823 19.06 -13.07 -30.39
C LEU A 823 18.68 -14.37 -29.70
N ALA A 824 18.45 -14.33 -28.40
CA ALA A 824 17.66 -15.32 -27.68
C ALA A 824 16.22 -14.81 -27.59
N CYS A 825 15.25 -15.63 -28.00
CA CYS A 825 13.83 -15.25 -28.05
C CYS A 825 12.97 -16.39 -27.53
N ALA A 826 11.77 -16.05 -27.09
CA ALA A 826 10.69 -17.02 -26.97
C ALA A 826 10.06 -17.24 -28.36
N TYR A 827 9.84 -18.50 -28.72
CA TYR A 827 9.29 -18.97 -29.99
C TYR A 827 8.12 -19.93 -29.73
N GLN A 828 6.97 -19.58 -30.26
CA GLN A 828 5.77 -20.42 -30.16
C GLN A 828 5.29 -20.85 -31.56
N PRO A 829 5.72 -22.04 -32.04
CA PRO A 829 5.42 -22.49 -33.40
C PRO A 829 3.95 -22.83 -33.64
N GLU A 830 3.22 -23.16 -32.61
CA GLU A 830 1.78 -23.50 -32.63
C GLU A 830 1.10 -22.86 -31.41
N PRO A 831 -0.07 -22.18 -31.58
CA PRO A 831 -0.75 -21.45 -30.50
C PRO A 831 -1.03 -22.28 -29.24
N ASP A 832 -1.32 -23.58 -29.42
CA ASP A 832 -1.65 -24.52 -28.34
C ASP A 832 -0.43 -25.24 -27.73
N LYS A 833 0.78 -24.96 -28.25
CA LYS A 833 2.03 -25.55 -27.73
C LYS A 833 2.80 -24.55 -26.89
N ARG A 834 3.61 -25.10 -26.00
CA ARG A 834 4.45 -24.29 -25.12
C ARG A 834 5.52 -23.55 -25.91
N PRO A 835 5.86 -22.32 -25.49
CA PRO A 835 6.97 -21.60 -26.09
C PRO A 835 8.29 -22.31 -25.84
N LYS A 836 9.18 -22.24 -26.82
CA LYS A 836 10.56 -22.77 -26.82
C LYS A 836 11.55 -21.63 -26.79
N LEU A 837 12.77 -21.90 -26.42
CA LEU A 837 13.86 -20.95 -26.56
C LEU A 837 14.45 -21.06 -27.97
N ALA A 838 14.38 -19.98 -28.74
CA ALA A 838 15.00 -19.89 -30.06
C ALA A 838 16.25 -19.00 -30.04
N ILE A 839 17.27 -19.41 -30.75
CA ILE A 839 18.44 -18.58 -31.09
C ILE A 839 18.32 -18.18 -32.55
N VAL A 840 18.32 -16.87 -32.78
CA VAL A 840 18.02 -16.25 -34.07
C VAL A 840 19.20 -15.39 -34.53
N GLY A 841 19.57 -15.44 -35.80
CA GLY A 841 20.59 -14.54 -36.37
C GLY A 841 20.08 -13.11 -36.45
N LEU A 842 20.90 -12.14 -36.04
CA LEU A 842 20.51 -10.72 -36.02
C LEU A 842 20.45 -10.11 -37.42
N ASP A 843 21.19 -10.66 -38.38
CA ASP A 843 21.37 -10.16 -39.75
C ASP A 843 20.26 -10.57 -40.74
N GLY A 844 19.48 -11.58 -40.42
CA GLY A 844 18.42 -12.07 -41.36
C GLY A 844 17.18 -12.63 -40.65
N GLY A 845 17.14 -12.64 -39.32
CA GLY A 845 16.00 -13.18 -38.54
C GLY A 845 15.83 -14.69 -38.70
N GLU A 846 16.83 -15.43 -39.15
CA GLU A 846 16.75 -16.89 -39.30
C GLU A 846 16.95 -17.60 -37.97
N ILE A 847 16.05 -18.55 -37.66
CA ILE A 847 16.19 -19.42 -36.50
C ILE A 847 17.38 -20.37 -36.70
N ARG A 848 18.39 -20.27 -35.86
CA ARG A 848 19.60 -21.09 -35.88
C ARG A 848 19.46 -22.36 -35.06
N ASN A 849 18.91 -22.22 -33.85
CA ASN A 849 18.71 -23.31 -32.89
C ASN A 849 17.39 -23.12 -32.14
N VAL A 850 16.74 -24.23 -31.78
CA VAL A 850 15.54 -24.26 -30.93
C VAL A 850 15.76 -25.26 -29.80
N TYR A 851 15.44 -24.87 -28.58
CA TYR A 851 15.58 -25.69 -27.37
C TYR A 851 14.22 -25.82 -26.68
N ASP A 852 13.88 -27.06 -26.30
CA ASP A 852 12.74 -27.32 -25.42
C ASP A 852 13.09 -26.87 -24.00
N LEU A 853 12.14 -26.19 -23.36
CA LEU A 853 12.26 -25.76 -21.97
C LEU A 853 11.59 -26.76 -21.03
N PRO A 854 12.06 -26.89 -19.78
CA PRO A 854 11.39 -27.68 -18.76
C PRO A 854 9.90 -27.33 -18.62
N GLN A 855 9.10 -28.29 -18.16
CA GLN A 855 7.64 -28.11 -18.02
C GLN A 855 7.29 -26.99 -17.06
N GLU A 856 8.14 -26.77 -16.06
CA GLU A 856 8.03 -25.80 -14.99
C GLU A 856 8.43 -24.37 -15.40
N THR A 857 8.77 -24.14 -16.69
CA THR A 857 9.04 -22.78 -17.22
C THR A 857 7.78 -22.03 -17.66
N GLN A 858 6.60 -22.55 -17.36
CA GLN A 858 5.34 -21.82 -17.59
C GLN A 858 5.37 -20.46 -16.84
N GLY A 859 4.99 -19.38 -17.56
CA GLY A 859 5.06 -18.02 -17.05
C GLY A 859 6.39 -17.29 -17.24
N VAL A 860 7.44 -17.95 -17.70
CA VAL A 860 8.74 -17.30 -18.01
C VAL A 860 8.61 -16.29 -19.16
N PHE A 861 7.68 -16.52 -20.10
CA PHE A 861 7.49 -15.70 -21.28
C PHE A 861 6.19 -14.90 -21.30
N GLY A 862 5.33 -15.05 -20.29
CA GLY A 862 4.06 -14.33 -20.18
C GLY A 862 3.96 -13.62 -18.83
N GLY A 863 3.41 -12.43 -18.80
CA GLY A 863 3.10 -11.66 -17.59
C GLY A 863 3.85 -10.34 -17.48
N ASP A 864 3.44 -9.53 -16.53
CA ASP A 864 3.86 -8.14 -16.32
C ASP A 864 5.26 -8.01 -15.68
N GLY A 865 5.98 -9.11 -15.46
CA GLY A 865 7.31 -9.12 -14.83
C GLY A 865 8.41 -8.79 -15.84
N GLY A 866 9.52 -8.27 -15.34
CA GLY A 866 10.68 -7.85 -16.11
C GLY A 866 11.29 -8.90 -17.05
N GLN A 867 12.36 -8.55 -17.73
CA GLN A 867 13.07 -9.40 -18.68
C GLN A 867 13.53 -10.71 -18.02
N LYS A 868 13.14 -11.86 -18.57
CA LYS A 868 13.35 -13.18 -17.97
C LYS A 868 14.44 -14.00 -18.67
N LEU A 869 14.93 -13.55 -19.82
CA LEU A 869 16.08 -14.13 -20.51
C LEU A 869 17.31 -13.26 -20.33
N ALA A 870 18.48 -13.86 -20.15
CA ALA A 870 19.74 -13.15 -20.13
C ALA A 870 20.85 -14.03 -20.73
N TRP A 871 21.77 -13.44 -21.52
CA TRP A 871 22.98 -14.12 -21.93
C TRP A 871 24.04 -14.12 -20.83
N THR A 872 24.81 -15.21 -20.72
CA THR A 872 26.06 -15.17 -19.97
C THR A 872 27.03 -14.21 -20.67
N LYS A 873 27.95 -13.59 -19.92
CA LYS A 873 28.89 -12.58 -20.44
C LYS A 873 29.75 -13.09 -21.59
N ASP A 874 30.08 -14.39 -21.59
CA ASP A 874 30.87 -15.05 -22.64
C ASP A 874 30.01 -15.44 -23.87
N GLY A 875 28.72 -15.20 -23.87
CA GLY A 875 27.80 -15.54 -24.95
C GLY A 875 27.59 -17.05 -25.18
N ARG A 876 28.01 -17.89 -24.23
CA ARG A 876 27.94 -19.36 -24.38
C ARG A 876 26.67 -20.01 -23.84
N ALA A 877 25.87 -19.28 -23.08
CA ALA A 877 24.63 -19.81 -22.56
C ALA A 877 23.58 -18.70 -22.39
N VAL A 878 22.30 -19.12 -22.42
CA VAL A 878 21.15 -18.29 -22.07
C VAL A 878 20.61 -18.72 -20.74
N LEU A 879 20.41 -17.75 -19.85
CA LEU A 879 19.82 -17.93 -18.52
C LEU A 879 18.32 -17.73 -18.58
N TYR A 880 17.57 -18.54 -17.82
CA TYR A 880 16.13 -18.40 -17.62
C TYR A 880 15.70 -18.98 -16.27
N PRO A 881 14.63 -18.47 -15.63
CA PRO A 881 14.10 -19.01 -14.39
C PRO A 881 13.21 -20.24 -14.64
N VAL A 882 13.25 -21.20 -13.72
CA VAL A 882 12.40 -22.37 -13.65
C VAL A 882 11.76 -22.42 -12.28
N ASP A 883 10.42 -22.42 -12.22
CA ASP A 883 9.66 -22.55 -10.97
C ASP A 883 9.28 -24.02 -10.76
N LYS A 884 9.79 -24.63 -9.72
CA LYS A 884 9.42 -25.97 -9.33
C LYS A 884 8.87 -25.97 -7.91
N ASP A 885 7.62 -26.34 -7.78
CA ASP A 885 6.90 -26.41 -6.50
C ASP A 885 6.96 -25.07 -5.70
N GLY A 886 6.88 -23.94 -6.41
CA GLY A 886 6.94 -22.61 -5.81
C GLY A 886 8.35 -22.14 -5.45
N VAL A 887 9.39 -22.91 -5.81
CA VAL A 887 10.79 -22.51 -5.61
C VAL A 887 11.44 -22.23 -6.96
N VAL A 888 11.79 -20.96 -7.19
CA VAL A 888 12.40 -20.55 -8.45
C VAL A 888 13.91 -20.72 -8.43
N SER A 889 14.42 -21.32 -9.49
CA SER A 889 15.85 -21.51 -9.73
C SER A 889 16.24 -20.98 -11.11
N LEU A 890 17.47 -20.46 -11.24
CA LEU A 890 18.04 -19.97 -12.49
C LEU A 890 18.74 -21.12 -13.19
N TRP A 891 18.45 -21.32 -14.47
CA TRP A 891 19.03 -22.35 -15.32
C TRP A 891 19.80 -21.72 -16.46
N ALA A 892 20.85 -22.39 -16.91
CA ALA A 892 21.67 -22.01 -18.06
C ALA A 892 21.55 -23.06 -19.15
N GLN A 893 21.05 -22.64 -20.33
CA GLN A 893 21.02 -23.41 -21.55
C GLN A 893 22.30 -23.12 -22.36
N PRO A 894 23.25 -24.05 -22.50
CA PRO A 894 24.37 -23.85 -23.37
C PRO A 894 23.93 -23.66 -24.83
N VAL A 895 24.54 -22.70 -25.52
CA VAL A 895 24.28 -22.42 -26.94
C VAL A 895 25.45 -22.92 -27.76
N GLY A 896 25.21 -23.95 -28.56
CA GLY A 896 26.21 -24.53 -29.48
C GLY A 896 26.23 -23.89 -30.87
N PRO A 897 27.15 -24.27 -31.73
CA PRO A 897 27.14 -23.91 -33.16
C PRO A 897 25.79 -24.29 -33.83
N GLN A 898 25.47 -23.62 -34.95
CA GLN A 898 24.22 -23.86 -35.68
C GLN A 898 24.02 -25.34 -36.02
N GLY A 899 22.86 -25.90 -35.69
CA GLY A 899 22.49 -27.29 -35.96
C GLY A 899 23.15 -28.35 -35.04
N SER A 900 23.89 -27.93 -34.01
CA SER A 900 24.47 -28.88 -33.06
C SER A 900 23.48 -29.28 -31.95
N THR A 901 23.50 -30.55 -31.53
CA THR A 901 22.85 -30.98 -30.30
C THR A 901 23.61 -30.38 -29.12
N SER A 902 22.97 -29.41 -28.45
CA SER A 902 23.58 -28.75 -27.31
C SER A 902 23.58 -29.65 -26.06
N ALA A 903 24.48 -29.38 -25.14
CA ALA A 903 24.43 -29.98 -23.82
C ALA A 903 23.12 -29.59 -23.10
N ALA A 904 22.61 -30.48 -22.24
CA ALA A 904 21.42 -30.22 -21.45
C ALA A 904 21.57 -28.97 -20.56
N ALA A 905 20.49 -28.23 -20.36
CA ALA A 905 20.45 -27.12 -19.44
C ALA A 905 20.80 -27.54 -18.01
N LYS A 906 21.42 -26.65 -17.24
CA LYS A 906 21.86 -26.89 -15.87
C LYS A 906 21.38 -25.81 -14.95
N GLN A 907 20.94 -26.20 -13.76
CA GLN A 907 20.67 -25.26 -12.68
C GLN A 907 21.97 -24.58 -12.24
N VAL A 908 21.97 -23.25 -12.17
CA VAL A 908 23.14 -22.44 -11.79
C VAL A 908 22.96 -21.71 -10.47
N MET A 909 21.71 -21.42 -10.06
CA MET A 909 21.43 -20.72 -8.83
C MET A 909 20.01 -21.04 -8.33
N ASN A 910 19.78 -21.01 -7.01
CA ASN A 910 18.44 -21.01 -6.40
C ASN A 910 18.10 -19.57 -6.00
N LEU A 911 16.97 -19.04 -6.50
CA LEU A 911 16.47 -17.70 -6.23
C LEU A 911 15.46 -17.66 -5.08
N GLY A 912 14.95 -18.84 -4.64
CA GLY A 912 14.03 -18.97 -3.52
C GLY A 912 12.54 -18.91 -3.90
N PRO A 913 11.63 -19.00 -2.92
CA PRO A 913 10.19 -19.08 -3.17
C PRO A 913 9.54 -17.73 -3.49
N ASP A 914 10.16 -16.61 -3.13
CA ASP A 914 9.58 -15.27 -3.29
C ASP A 914 10.09 -14.53 -4.54
N PHE A 915 10.44 -15.27 -5.60
CA PHE A 915 10.89 -14.71 -6.89
C PHE A 915 9.73 -14.59 -7.89
N GLN A 916 8.61 -13.99 -7.49
CA GLN A 916 7.43 -13.88 -8.37
C GLN A 916 7.59 -12.85 -9.49
N TRP A 917 8.36 -11.78 -9.28
CA TRP A 917 8.49 -10.69 -10.25
C TRP A 917 9.37 -11.00 -11.46
N GLY A 918 10.24 -12.01 -11.36
CA GLY A 918 11.04 -12.51 -12.46
C GLY A 918 12.13 -11.57 -12.99
N ALA A 919 12.32 -10.39 -12.40
CA ALA A 919 13.32 -9.43 -12.84
C ALA A 919 14.70 -9.75 -12.25
N TYR A 920 15.68 -9.93 -13.12
CA TYR A 920 17.09 -10.08 -12.75
C TYR A 920 18.01 -9.60 -13.87
N THR A 921 19.25 -9.28 -13.54
CA THR A 921 20.28 -8.93 -14.52
C THR A 921 21.68 -9.22 -13.98
N LEU A 922 22.63 -9.46 -14.88
CA LEU A 922 24.04 -9.67 -14.53
C LEU A 922 24.79 -8.33 -14.53
N SER A 923 25.78 -8.21 -13.63
CA SER A 923 26.73 -7.09 -13.64
C SER A 923 27.50 -7.01 -14.97
N PRO A 924 28.03 -5.84 -15.38
CA PRO A 924 28.78 -5.69 -16.62
C PRO A 924 30.01 -6.61 -16.74
N ASP A 925 30.60 -7.01 -15.62
CA ASP A 925 31.70 -7.98 -15.56
C ASP A 925 31.24 -9.45 -15.52
N GLY A 926 29.93 -9.70 -15.38
CA GLY A 926 29.32 -11.02 -15.32
C GLY A 926 29.58 -11.79 -14.01
N LYS A 927 30.09 -11.13 -12.95
CA LYS A 927 30.42 -11.78 -11.67
C LYS A 927 29.38 -11.66 -10.60
N GLN A 928 28.42 -10.76 -10.76
CA GLN A 928 27.31 -10.56 -9.85
C GLN A 928 25.97 -10.65 -10.57
N ILE A 929 24.95 -11.05 -9.86
CA ILE A 929 23.56 -11.00 -10.27
C ILE A 929 22.80 -10.13 -9.28
N ILE A 930 21.94 -9.24 -9.80
CA ILE A 930 20.93 -8.57 -9.03
C ILE A 930 19.56 -9.10 -9.44
N TYR A 931 18.69 -9.28 -8.50
CA TYR A 931 17.34 -9.77 -8.75
C TYR A 931 16.34 -9.18 -7.76
N ALA A 932 15.07 -9.09 -8.17
CA ALA A 932 13.96 -8.72 -7.33
C ALA A 932 13.44 -9.96 -6.59
N HIS A 933 13.34 -9.87 -5.28
CA HIS A 933 12.77 -10.88 -4.42
C HIS A 933 11.52 -10.31 -3.77
N GLY A 934 10.37 -10.83 -4.14
CA GLY A 934 9.09 -10.32 -3.67
C GLY A 934 7.92 -11.19 -4.12
N ARG A 935 6.80 -11.00 -3.44
CA ARG A 935 5.57 -11.74 -3.70
C ARG A 935 4.34 -10.87 -3.56
N ALA A 936 3.26 -11.31 -4.17
CA ALA A 936 1.92 -10.88 -3.83
C ALA A 936 1.43 -11.66 -2.60
N VAL A 937 1.01 -10.97 -1.58
CA VAL A 937 0.38 -11.53 -0.38
C VAL A 937 -1.09 -11.18 -0.45
N THR A 938 -1.96 -12.17 -0.54
CA THR A 938 -3.40 -11.95 -0.70
C THR A 938 -4.15 -12.49 0.51
N ASP A 939 -4.92 -11.63 1.16
CA ASP A 939 -5.75 -11.98 2.31
C ASP A 939 -7.22 -11.57 2.09
N ALA A 940 -8.14 -12.36 2.62
CA ALA A 940 -9.53 -11.96 2.66
C ALA A 940 -9.73 -10.85 3.71
N VAL A 941 -10.42 -9.78 3.33
CA VAL A 941 -10.68 -8.62 4.17
C VAL A 941 -12.18 -8.30 4.24
N LEU A 942 -12.59 -7.75 5.37
CA LEU A 942 -13.91 -7.16 5.58
C LEU A 942 -13.78 -5.64 5.56
N ILE A 943 -14.57 -4.99 4.73
CA ILE A 943 -14.64 -3.54 4.60
C ILE A 943 -16.01 -3.10 5.16
N SER A 944 -16.01 -2.17 6.10
CA SER A 944 -17.22 -1.61 6.72
C SER A 944 -17.20 -0.07 6.68
N HIS A 945 -18.38 0.56 6.83
CA HIS A 945 -18.55 2.01 6.78
C HIS A 945 -18.01 2.64 5.48
N PHE A 946 -18.30 2.03 4.35
CA PHE A 946 -17.80 2.44 3.02
C PHE A 946 -18.82 3.25 2.18
N HIS A 947 -20.00 3.57 2.71
CA HIS A 947 -21.08 4.36 2.06
C HIS A 947 -21.67 5.43 2.99
#